data_caaa13b720b38aa95e5144000f3f7b0b
#
_entry.id   caaa13b720b38aa95e5144000f3f7b0b
#
_cell.length_a   1.000
_cell.length_b   1.000
_cell.length_c   1.000
_cell.angle_alpha   90.00
_cell.angle_beta   90.00
_cell.angle_gamma   90.00
#
_symmetry.space_group_name_H-M   'P 1'
#
loop_
_entity.id
_entity.type
_entity.pdbx_description
1 polymer ?
#
loop_
_entity_poly.entity_id
_entity_poly.type
_entity_poly.pdbx_seq_one_letter_code
_entity_poly.pdbx_strand_id
1 'polypeptide(L)'
;LYGLEGFATPSVIRKPGPEETIYGHNDPFPADLLEADGVDINGGVWRYHPTKDRFEVVAHGFSNPWGIDYDAKGQIFITACVIPHLFHVVPGGIYHRQGGSHFNPYVYGDIRTIVNHRHRSAHGGARVYLSDAFPEEHHGRLFMANIHEHAVLSDELEPKGSGFVAHHGEDFLLANNKQWVGFSMEIGPGGDVYVLDWHDADICGNDVQHKETGRIFRITPEQSLAEDWEGRYDDVKTMSNEQLVALQLSKSSWHARRARVVLQGRAARGEVDAPVHDALREMFTSNPDGDLRLRAMWALHVTGGFTPDELMTALDDEDQHVRAWAIQLLTEDHDAPAAATEKFIELADRDTSPVVRLYLAAALQRVDHDVRWSIAEHLVMKGDDADDHNIPKMIWFGIEPLVPEDPKRALRLARTSQIPMLTENIARRAVDADELGFLVTSLDDRSEARPALLRGMLAGLEGQVYAEPPDNWERVYARLKRDRNVADLALEVEQQFGGVEVARQFLATLDDESAPPEDRRRAIQGLADQQHQALFERLPALLDEPEVRIAALRAYAAFDGRWETGFLLLGRYDSFNADEKLAAVQTLASRPIYGRVLMGAIKEGSVPRRDVPAYVARQLHRVVGSGFLEVWGPITRVSSEKAAAIANYTTILSDDAIAAADTAHGEQMFTELCAVCHQMFGEGGLIGPDLTGSNRTELDYLLTNILDPSGDIQDVYQTLMVTTRDGRTYSGTVATKSPRSMTLRVVGQDEVIIAQSDIQSFDYFPLSMMPEGLLDPYTDDEVTNLVAYLMTAQEETSPQGP
;
A
#
# COMPACT_ATOMS: atom_id res chain seq x y z
N LEU A 1 3.10 19.90 -15.90
CA LEU A 1 4.03 18.78 -15.83
C LEU A 1 3.64 17.89 -14.68
N TYR A 2 3.67 16.57 -14.89
CA TYR A 2 3.49 15.58 -13.84
C TYR A 2 4.79 14.81 -13.68
N GLY A 3 5.07 14.38 -12.46
CA GLY A 3 6.16 13.49 -12.13
C GLY A 3 5.74 12.43 -11.13
N LEU A 4 6.52 11.38 -11.08
CA LEU A 4 6.32 10.22 -10.22
C LEU A 4 7.47 10.12 -9.23
N GLU A 5 7.17 9.65 -8.01
CA GLU A 5 8.14 9.41 -6.95
C GLU A 5 7.97 8.00 -6.41
N GLY A 6 9.07 7.27 -6.29
CA GLY A 6 9.08 5.94 -5.65
C GLY A 6 9.04 6.03 -4.11
N PHE A 7 8.83 4.91 -3.46
CA PHE A 7 8.65 4.88 -2.01
C PHE A 7 9.92 4.56 -1.20
N ALA A 8 11.01 4.22 -1.86
CA ALA A 8 12.21 3.73 -1.19
C ALA A 8 12.85 4.78 -0.24
N THR A 9 12.70 6.05 -0.59
CA THR A 9 13.27 7.14 0.21
C THR A 9 12.28 8.29 0.27
N PRO A 10 11.86 8.75 1.46
CA PRO A 10 11.10 9.98 1.59
C PRO A 10 11.88 11.14 1.02
N SER A 11 11.23 11.95 0.22
CA SER A 11 11.84 13.13 -0.42
C SER A 11 11.14 14.40 0.03
N VAL A 12 11.90 15.48 0.14
CA VAL A 12 11.39 16.85 0.34
C VAL A 12 11.62 17.61 -0.95
N ILE A 13 10.53 18.02 -1.60
CA ILE A 13 10.61 18.76 -2.86
C ILE A 13 10.41 20.23 -2.57
N ARG A 14 11.40 21.04 -2.92
CA ARG A 14 11.37 22.47 -2.77
C ARG A 14 11.97 23.18 -3.98
N LYS A 15 11.63 24.44 -4.14
CA LYS A 15 12.27 25.29 -5.13
C LYS A 15 13.56 25.85 -4.53
N PRO A 16 14.73 25.69 -5.20
CA PRO A 16 15.96 26.31 -4.74
C PRO A 16 15.85 27.84 -4.79
N GLY A 17 16.49 28.52 -3.85
CA GLY A 17 16.63 29.99 -3.86
C GLY A 17 17.42 30.46 -5.08
N PRO A 18 17.29 31.75 -5.48
CA PRO A 18 17.93 32.29 -6.70
C PRO A 18 19.46 32.23 -6.67
N GLU A 19 20.07 32.19 -5.49
CA GLU A 19 21.52 32.12 -5.29
C GLU A 19 21.97 30.77 -4.72
N GLU A 20 21.05 29.80 -4.62
CA GLU A 20 21.34 28.51 -4.02
C GLU A 20 22.07 27.59 -5.01
N THR A 21 23.09 26.89 -4.54
CA THR A 21 23.83 25.91 -5.34
C THR A 21 22.94 24.71 -5.67
N ILE A 22 22.89 24.36 -6.94
CA ILE A 22 22.28 23.11 -7.40
C ILE A 22 23.36 22.04 -7.40
N TYR A 23 23.15 20.97 -6.63
CA TYR A 23 24.09 19.86 -6.47
C TYR A 23 23.83 18.77 -7.50
N GLY A 24 24.89 18.28 -8.12
CA GLY A 24 24.85 17.13 -9.02
C GLY A 24 24.84 15.78 -8.26
N HIS A 25 24.60 14.70 -8.97
CA HIS A 25 24.43 13.34 -8.38
C HIS A 25 25.59 12.92 -7.46
N ASN A 26 26.83 13.31 -7.74
CA ASN A 26 28.00 12.96 -6.95
C ASN A 26 28.58 14.12 -6.13
N ASP A 27 27.90 15.25 -6.10
CA ASP A 27 28.37 16.41 -5.35
C ASP A 27 28.04 16.24 -3.87
N PRO A 28 28.99 16.50 -2.97
CA PRO A 28 28.68 16.54 -1.54
C PRO A 28 27.78 17.75 -1.28
N PHE A 29 26.65 17.55 -0.62
CA PHE A 29 25.73 18.62 -0.24
C PHE A 29 25.60 18.73 1.29
N PRO A 30 25.32 19.93 1.84
CA PRO A 30 25.11 20.11 3.26
C PRO A 30 23.93 19.28 3.80
N ALA A 31 24.12 18.67 4.97
CA ALA A 31 23.08 17.83 5.58
C ALA A 31 21.82 18.62 5.99
N ASP A 32 21.97 19.91 6.29
CA ASP A 32 20.88 20.83 6.64
C ASP A 32 19.93 21.12 5.47
N LEU A 33 20.32 20.83 4.22
CA LEU A 33 19.41 20.89 3.08
C LEU A 33 18.28 19.85 3.17
N LEU A 34 18.50 18.74 3.87
CA LEU A 34 17.49 17.72 4.11
C LEU A 34 16.45 18.16 5.17
N GLU A 35 16.79 19.17 5.96
CA GLU A 35 15.92 19.75 6.99
C GLU A 35 15.18 21.02 6.52
N ALA A 36 15.42 21.44 5.27
CA ALA A 36 14.82 22.65 4.73
C ALA A 36 13.32 22.47 4.46
N ASP A 37 12.54 23.52 4.68
CA ASP A 37 11.12 23.56 4.38
C ASP A 37 10.82 23.20 2.92
N GLY A 38 9.86 22.33 2.70
CA GLY A 38 9.44 21.88 1.38
C GLY A 38 8.16 21.07 1.43
N VAL A 39 7.84 20.40 0.34
CA VAL A 39 6.69 19.52 0.24
C VAL A 39 7.18 18.09 0.36
N ASP A 40 6.75 17.43 1.42
CA ASP A 40 7.07 16.03 1.66
C ASP A 40 6.35 15.10 0.68
N ILE A 41 7.09 14.17 0.10
CA ILE A 41 6.55 13.08 -0.70
C ILE A 41 7.27 11.77 -0.35
N ASN A 42 6.50 10.71 -0.16
CA ASN A 42 7.02 9.36 0.08
C ASN A 42 6.25 8.37 -0.79
N GLY A 43 6.64 8.28 -2.03
CA GLY A 43 5.87 7.67 -3.11
C GLY A 43 4.66 8.50 -3.49
N GLY A 44 4.40 8.66 -4.77
CA GLY A 44 3.23 9.41 -5.22
C GLY A 44 3.36 10.06 -6.57
N VAL A 45 2.41 10.92 -6.83
CA VAL A 45 2.31 11.75 -8.03
C VAL A 45 2.34 13.21 -7.63
N TRP A 46 3.20 13.97 -8.28
CA TRP A 46 3.24 15.41 -8.15
C TRP A 46 3.00 16.10 -9.48
N ARG A 47 2.59 17.35 -9.42
CA ARG A 47 2.48 18.21 -10.59
C ARG A 47 3.15 19.57 -10.36
N TYR A 48 3.68 20.11 -11.44
CA TYR A 48 4.23 21.45 -11.47
C TYR A 48 3.55 22.29 -12.56
N HIS A 49 3.06 23.46 -12.18
CA HIS A 49 2.44 24.42 -13.08
C HIS A 49 3.48 25.48 -13.48
N PRO A 50 4.03 25.43 -14.71
CA PRO A 50 5.18 26.25 -15.06
C PRO A 50 4.87 27.76 -15.17
N THR A 51 3.63 28.14 -15.45
CA THR A 51 3.23 29.56 -15.57
C THR A 51 2.75 30.17 -14.26
N LYS A 52 2.28 29.35 -13.31
CA LYS A 52 1.93 29.77 -11.94
C LYS A 52 3.08 29.52 -10.94
N ASP A 53 4.16 28.89 -11.39
CA ASP A 53 5.29 28.47 -10.55
C ASP A 53 4.85 27.76 -9.26
N ARG A 54 3.91 26.81 -9.41
CA ARG A 54 3.30 26.08 -8.29
C ARG A 54 3.59 24.60 -8.40
N PHE A 55 4.12 24.03 -7.32
CA PHE A 55 4.28 22.61 -7.11
C PHE A 55 3.18 22.07 -6.19
N GLU A 56 2.68 20.87 -6.46
CA GLU A 56 1.63 20.23 -5.68
C GLU A 56 1.77 18.71 -5.75
N VAL A 57 1.61 18.02 -4.61
CA VAL A 57 1.42 16.57 -4.59
C VAL A 57 -0.03 16.27 -4.95
N VAL A 58 -0.24 15.46 -5.98
CA VAL A 58 -1.57 15.09 -6.49
C VAL A 58 -2.14 13.91 -5.72
N ALA A 59 -1.30 12.91 -5.42
CA ALA A 59 -1.68 11.70 -4.69
C ALA A 59 -0.45 11.09 -4.03
N HIS A 60 -0.66 10.42 -2.90
CA HIS A 60 0.38 9.73 -2.14
C HIS A 60 0.28 8.21 -2.28
N GLY A 61 1.38 7.51 -2.06
CA GLY A 61 1.44 6.05 -2.08
C GLY A 61 2.06 5.48 -3.33
N PHE A 62 1.52 4.34 -3.79
CA PHE A 62 2.10 3.50 -4.81
C PHE A 62 3.43 2.87 -4.35
N SER A 63 3.92 1.88 -5.08
CA SER A 63 5.18 1.23 -4.72
C SER A 63 6.33 1.78 -5.53
N ASN A 64 6.24 1.73 -6.83
CA ASN A 64 7.26 2.19 -7.75
C ASN A 64 6.57 2.60 -9.06
N PRO A 65 5.94 3.78 -9.10
CA PRO A 65 5.21 4.23 -10.29
C PRO A 65 6.19 4.61 -11.40
N TRP A 66 5.94 4.09 -12.61
CA TRP A 66 6.83 4.28 -13.76
C TRP A 66 6.14 4.83 -15.01
N GLY A 67 4.84 4.69 -15.10
CA GLY A 67 4.07 5.21 -16.21
C GLY A 67 2.89 6.04 -15.73
N ILE A 68 2.59 7.13 -16.44
CA ILE A 68 1.43 7.98 -16.19
C ILE A 68 0.84 8.46 -17.51
N ASP A 69 -0.47 8.34 -17.64
CA ASP A 69 -1.23 9.00 -18.70
C ASP A 69 -2.67 9.25 -18.25
N TYR A 70 -3.48 9.85 -19.10
CA TYR A 70 -4.89 10.11 -18.85
C TYR A 70 -5.76 9.80 -20.06
N ASP A 71 -7.00 9.41 -19.81
CA ASP A 71 -7.98 9.09 -20.84
C ASP A 71 -8.59 10.35 -21.50
N ALA A 72 -9.59 10.15 -22.36
CA ALA A 72 -10.29 11.24 -23.06
C ALA A 72 -11.05 12.17 -22.10
N LYS A 73 -11.40 11.69 -20.91
CA LYS A 73 -12.13 12.40 -19.85
C LYS A 73 -11.21 13.04 -18.82
N GLY A 74 -9.88 12.89 -19.00
CA GLY A 74 -8.85 13.41 -18.09
C GLY A 74 -8.70 12.60 -16.80
N GLN A 75 -9.18 11.34 -16.77
CA GLN A 75 -8.95 10.44 -15.66
C GLN A 75 -7.51 9.93 -15.72
N ILE A 76 -6.79 10.06 -14.62
CA ILE A 76 -5.35 9.75 -14.57
C ILE A 76 -5.14 8.27 -14.21
N PHE A 77 -4.23 7.61 -14.94
CA PHE A 77 -3.80 6.24 -14.66
C PHE A 77 -2.31 6.18 -14.48
N ILE A 78 -1.89 5.30 -13.55
CA ILE A 78 -0.48 5.03 -13.25
C ILE A 78 -0.23 3.54 -13.36
N THR A 79 0.87 3.19 -14.04
CA THR A 79 1.44 1.85 -13.95
C THR A 79 2.58 1.83 -12.92
N ALA A 80 2.62 0.78 -12.11
CA ALA A 80 3.68 0.53 -11.16
C ALA A 80 4.62 -0.56 -11.68
N CYS A 81 5.90 -0.45 -11.37
CA CYS A 81 6.91 -1.44 -11.72
C CYS A 81 6.56 -2.81 -11.17
N VAL A 82 6.15 -2.85 -9.91
CA VAL A 82 5.76 -4.07 -9.20
C VAL A 82 4.24 -4.28 -9.26
N ILE A 83 3.81 -5.48 -8.91
CA ILE A 83 2.38 -5.84 -8.87
C ILE A 83 1.78 -5.53 -7.48
N PRO A 84 0.51 -5.09 -7.45
CA PRO A 84 -0.38 -4.83 -8.59
C PRO A 84 0.05 -3.59 -9.37
N HIS A 85 -0.16 -3.62 -10.69
CA HIS A 85 0.54 -2.74 -11.62
C HIS A 85 -0.24 -1.49 -12.07
N LEU A 86 -1.56 -1.40 -11.86
CA LEU A 86 -2.36 -0.31 -12.44
C LEU A 86 -3.31 0.31 -11.43
N PHE A 87 -3.34 1.64 -11.40
CA PHE A 87 -4.17 2.44 -10.49
C PHE A 87 -4.89 3.57 -11.25
N HIS A 88 -6.14 3.84 -10.86
CA HIS A 88 -6.86 5.06 -11.21
C HIS A 88 -6.58 6.12 -10.16
N VAL A 89 -6.06 7.28 -10.55
CA VAL A 89 -5.58 8.32 -9.63
C VAL A 89 -6.58 9.44 -9.47
N VAL A 90 -7.02 9.64 -8.25
CA VAL A 90 -7.89 10.75 -7.84
C VAL A 90 -7.06 11.77 -7.06
N PRO A 91 -7.15 13.07 -7.36
CA PRO A 91 -6.44 14.10 -6.59
C PRO A 91 -6.80 14.06 -5.09
N GLY A 92 -5.78 14.03 -4.24
CA GLY A 92 -5.93 13.86 -2.79
C GLY A 92 -6.02 12.40 -2.34
N GLY A 93 -5.95 11.43 -3.27
CA GLY A 93 -5.99 10.00 -2.95
C GLY A 93 -4.74 9.50 -2.25
N ILE A 94 -4.92 8.51 -1.38
CA ILE A 94 -3.84 7.79 -0.70
C ILE A 94 -3.91 6.33 -1.13
N TYR A 95 -2.86 5.87 -1.78
CA TYR A 95 -2.84 4.61 -2.49
C TYR A 95 -1.99 3.56 -1.79
N HIS A 96 -2.35 2.30 -2.03
CA HIS A 96 -1.65 1.16 -1.49
C HIS A 96 -0.16 1.20 -1.80
N ARG A 97 0.62 0.86 -0.79
CA ARG A 97 2.08 0.74 -0.85
C ARG A 97 2.48 -0.71 -0.65
N GLN A 98 3.48 -1.16 -1.37
CA GLN A 98 4.05 -2.49 -1.17
C GLN A 98 4.71 -2.62 0.20
N GLY A 99 5.18 -1.52 0.74
CA GLY A 99 5.79 -1.47 2.06
C GLY A 99 5.91 -0.06 2.62
N GLY A 100 6.31 0.04 3.89
CA GLY A 100 6.36 1.27 4.65
C GLY A 100 5.01 1.78 5.12
N SER A 101 4.99 2.90 5.81
CA SER A 101 3.80 3.55 6.34
C SER A 101 3.45 4.81 5.57
N HIS A 102 2.17 5.18 5.55
CA HIS A 102 1.73 6.48 5.06
C HIS A 102 2.17 7.61 6.02
N PHE A 103 2.33 8.83 5.50
CA PHE A 103 2.57 9.99 6.35
C PHE A 103 1.42 10.25 7.32
N ASN A 104 0.17 10.11 6.84
CA ASN A 104 -0.99 10.17 7.70
C ASN A 104 -1.22 8.78 8.34
N PRO A 105 -1.03 8.64 9.67
CA PRO A 105 -1.21 7.36 10.36
C PRO A 105 -2.68 6.93 10.49
N TYR A 106 -3.62 7.82 10.18
CA TYR A 106 -5.07 7.60 10.32
C TYR A 106 -5.75 7.24 8.99
N VAL A 107 -4.99 6.79 8.00
CA VAL A 107 -5.55 6.37 6.70
C VAL A 107 -6.53 5.21 6.88
N TYR A 108 -6.24 4.23 7.75
CA TYR A 108 -6.98 3.00 8.09
C TYR A 108 -7.33 2.10 6.89
N GLY A 109 -7.37 2.66 5.70
CA GLY A 109 -7.59 1.92 4.45
C GLY A 109 -7.23 2.76 3.25
N ASP A 110 -6.28 2.27 2.46
CA ASP A 110 -5.79 2.91 1.24
C ASP A 110 -6.60 2.50 0.00
N ILE A 111 -6.45 3.26 -1.09
CA ILE A 111 -7.06 2.92 -2.37
C ILE A 111 -6.21 1.84 -3.03
N ARG A 112 -6.86 0.76 -3.45
CA ARG A 112 -6.22 -0.39 -4.08
C ARG A 112 -6.11 -0.24 -5.59
N THR A 113 -5.46 -1.21 -6.21
CA THR A 113 -5.38 -1.37 -7.67
C THR A 113 -6.76 -1.56 -8.29
N ILE A 114 -6.86 -1.23 -9.58
CA ILE A 114 -8.07 -1.46 -10.39
C ILE A 114 -8.02 -2.75 -11.21
N VAL A 115 -6.90 -3.50 -11.18
CA VAL A 115 -6.74 -4.70 -12.01
C VAL A 115 -7.48 -5.91 -11.42
N ASN A 116 -8.06 -6.71 -12.30
CA ASN A 116 -8.66 -8.00 -11.97
C ASN A 116 -7.82 -9.20 -12.41
N HIS A 117 -6.61 -8.94 -12.88
CA HIS A 117 -5.66 -9.93 -13.45
C HIS A 117 -4.25 -9.66 -12.91
N ARG A 118 -3.29 -10.47 -13.31
CA ARG A 118 -1.88 -10.31 -12.92
C ARG A 118 -0.97 -10.45 -14.13
N HIS A 119 0.07 -9.64 -14.18
CA HIS A 119 1.23 -9.77 -15.05
C HIS A 119 2.47 -10.05 -14.22
N ARG A 120 3.53 -10.52 -14.85
CA ARG A 120 4.86 -10.49 -14.23
C ARG A 120 5.30 -9.03 -14.07
N SER A 121 5.98 -8.70 -13.01
CA SER A 121 6.70 -7.42 -12.93
C SER A 121 7.89 -7.45 -13.92
N ALA A 122 8.47 -6.36 -14.40
CA ALA A 122 8.13 -5.02 -14.00
C ALA A 122 7.51 -4.28 -15.20
N HIS A 123 6.59 -3.36 -14.90
CA HIS A 123 5.92 -2.55 -15.90
C HIS A 123 6.62 -1.20 -16.03
N GLY A 124 6.90 -0.78 -17.27
CA GLY A 124 7.51 0.49 -17.59
C GLY A 124 6.68 1.27 -18.60
N GLY A 125 6.56 2.58 -18.39
CA GLY A 125 5.74 3.44 -19.24
C GLY A 125 4.25 3.13 -19.18
N ALA A 126 3.44 4.09 -19.57
CA ALA A 126 2.00 3.89 -19.76
C ALA A 126 1.50 4.91 -20.77
N ARG A 127 0.64 4.48 -21.70
CA ARG A 127 -0.08 5.38 -22.60
C ARG A 127 -1.48 4.86 -22.87
N VAL A 128 -2.47 5.74 -22.67
CA VAL A 128 -3.83 5.49 -23.16
C VAL A 128 -3.87 5.83 -24.64
N TYR A 129 -4.20 4.87 -25.48
CA TYR A 129 -4.22 5.07 -26.92
C TYR A 129 -5.46 5.89 -27.34
N LEU A 130 -5.23 7.14 -27.72
CA LEU A 130 -6.24 8.11 -28.10
C LEU A 130 -5.88 8.75 -29.46
N SER A 131 -5.47 7.93 -30.42
CA SER A 131 -5.14 8.38 -31.77
C SER A 131 -5.93 7.59 -32.82
N ASP A 132 -5.82 8.02 -34.07
CA ASP A 132 -6.63 7.59 -35.20
C ASP A 132 -5.93 6.61 -36.15
N ALA A 133 -4.69 6.14 -35.79
CA ALA A 133 -3.93 5.30 -36.72
C ALA A 133 -4.28 3.81 -36.66
N PHE A 134 -4.47 3.29 -35.45
CA PHE A 134 -4.87 1.89 -35.24
C PHE A 134 -6.39 1.74 -35.26
N PRO A 135 -6.90 0.50 -35.47
CA PRO A 135 -8.32 0.20 -35.39
C PRO A 135 -8.99 0.62 -34.09
N GLU A 136 -10.31 0.81 -34.14
CA GLU A 136 -11.10 1.30 -33.00
C GLU A 136 -10.97 0.42 -31.74
N GLU A 137 -10.70 -0.86 -31.91
CA GLU A 137 -10.48 -1.81 -30.81
C GLU A 137 -9.30 -1.48 -29.91
N HIS A 138 -8.38 -0.62 -30.37
CA HIS A 138 -7.25 -0.12 -29.56
C HIS A 138 -7.57 1.20 -28.84
N HIS A 139 -8.67 1.89 -29.24
CA HIS A 139 -8.99 3.19 -28.67
C HIS A 139 -9.40 3.06 -27.20
N GLY A 140 -8.82 3.90 -26.35
CA GLY A 140 -9.06 3.91 -24.92
C GLY A 140 -8.33 2.82 -24.12
N ARG A 141 -7.67 1.86 -24.80
CA ARG A 141 -6.83 0.87 -24.11
C ARG A 141 -5.59 1.53 -23.54
N LEU A 142 -5.15 1.03 -22.40
CA LEU A 142 -3.88 1.43 -21.81
C LEU A 142 -2.80 0.44 -22.21
N PHE A 143 -1.76 0.96 -22.88
CA PHE A 143 -0.56 0.20 -23.25
C PHE A 143 0.51 0.43 -22.21
N MET A 144 1.21 -0.64 -21.83
CA MET A 144 2.36 -0.61 -20.92
C MET A 144 3.45 -1.57 -21.39
N ALA A 145 4.70 -1.15 -21.30
CA ALA A 145 5.82 -2.04 -21.57
C ALA A 145 6.05 -2.96 -20.37
N ASN A 146 6.39 -4.23 -20.61
CA ASN A 146 6.76 -5.18 -19.58
C ASN A 146 8.17 -5.71 -19.80
N ILE A 147 9.02 -5.51 -18.81
CA ILE A 147 10.45 -5.79 -18.86
C ILE A 147 10.71 -7.30 -18.93
N HIS A 148 10.05 -8.08 -18.10
CA HIS A 148 10.31 -9.52 -17.93
C HIS A 148 9.45 -10.41 -18.84
N GLU A 149 8.38 -9.88 -19.41
CA GLU A 149 7.60 -10.57 -20.44
C GLU A 149 8.07 -10.21 -21.84
N HIS A 150 8.98 -9.23 -21.96
CA HIS A 150 9.51 -8.76 -23.24
C HIS A 150 8.39 -8.37 -24.22
N ALA A 151 7.41 -7.63 -23.70
CA ALA A 151 6.15 -7.34 -24.36
C ALA A 151 5.70 -5.88 -24.17
N VAL A 152 4.78 -5.43 -25.02
CA VAL A 152 3.90 -4.31 -24.72
C VAL A 152 2.52 -4.90 -24.48
N LEU A 153 2.09 -4.83 -23.23
CA LEU A 153 0.81 -5.34 -22.78
C LEU A 153 -0.29 -4.31 -23.02
N SER A 154 -1.53 -4.75 -23.03
CA SER A 154 -2.71 -3.93 -23.25
C SER A 154 -3.79 -4.23 -22.22
N ASP A 155 -4.26 -3.19 -21.52
CA ASP A 155 -5.38 -3.30 -20.59
C ASP A 155 -6.60 -2.53 -21.10
N GLU A 156 -7.78 -3.13 -20.94
CA GLU A 156 -9.08 -2.52 -21.20
C GLU A 156 -9.59 -1.87 -19.92
N LEU A 157 -9.95 -0.58 -20.00
CA LEU A 157 -10.40 0.23 -18.85
C LEU A 157 -11.94 0.28 -18.85
N GLU A 158 -12.58 -0.59 -18.07
CA GLU A 158 -14.04 -0.61 -17.91
C GLU A 158 -14.48 0.33 -16.80
N PRO A 159 -15.32 1.36 -17.07
CA PRO A 159 -15.90 2.22 -16.03
C PRO A 159 -16.75 1.40 -15.03
N LYS A 160 -16.51 1.59 -13.73
CA LYS A 160 -17.28 0.96 -12.65
C LYS A 160 -17.46 1.90 -11.46
N GLY A 161 -18.71 2.25 -11.15
CA GLY A 161 -18.99 3.21 -10.08
C GLY A 161 -18.33 4.56 -10.35
N SER A 162 -17.54 5.03 -9.40
CA SER A 162 -16.77 6.27 -9.54
C SER A 162 -15.40 6.09 -10.22
N GLY A 163 -15.00 4.85 -10.50
CA GLY A 163 -13.67 4.51 -11.01
C GLY A 163 -13.72 3.50 -12.15
N PHE A 164 -12.78 2.56 -12.14
CA PHE A 164 -12.57 1.60 -13.23
C PHE A 164 -12.23 0.22 -12.71
N VAL A 165 -12.44 -0.78 -13.58
CA VAL A 165 -11.81 -2.10 -13.51
C VAL A 165 -10.99 -2.30 -14.78
N ALA A 166 -9.75 -2.72 -14.63
CA ALA A 166 -8.88 -3.03 -15.77
C ALA A 166 -8.84 -4.53 -16.02
N HIS A 167 -9.08 -4.90 -17.28
CA HIS A 167 -9.04 -6.27 -17.78
C HIS A 167 -7.86 -6.45 -18.73
N HIS A 168 -7.19 -7.59 -18.66
CA HIS A 168 -6.15 -7.90 -19.62
C HIS A 168 -6.72 -8.04 -21.02
N GLY A 169 -6.16 -7.29 -21.96
CA GLY A 169 -6.46 -7.38 -23.38
C GLY A 169 -5.48 -8.26 -24.14
N GLU A 170 -5.58 -8.30 -25.45
CA GLU A 170 -4.54 -8.93 -26.27
C GLU A 170 -3.25 -8.13 -26.19
N ASP A 171 -2.12 -8.83 -26.04
CA ASP A 171 -0.80 -8.20 -26.02
C ASP A 171 -0.54 -7.44 -27.30
N PHE A 172 -0.18 -6.18 -27.17
CA PHE A 172 0.03 -5.31 -28.33
C PHE A 172 1.30 -5.67 -29.09
N LEU A 173 2.33 -6.17 -28.40
CA LEU A 173 3.59 -6.60 -29.01
C LEU A 173 4.26 -7.68 -28.16
N LEU A 174 4.72 -8.76 -28.77
CA LEU A 174 5.65 -9.74 -28.22
C LEU A 174 6.98 -9.62 -28.95
N ALA A 175 8.03 -9.24 -28.24
CA ALA A 175 9.33 -8.99 -28.86
C ALA A 175 10.07 -10.26 -29.28
N ASN A 176 9.78 -11.43 -28.67
CA ASN A 176 10.48 -12.70 -28.91
C ASN A 176 12.01 -12.60 -28.79
N ASN A 177 12.48 -11.73 -27.90
CA ASN A 177 13.88 -11.45 -27.70
C ASN A 177 14.12 -11.19 -26.22
N LYS A 178 14.86 -12.06 -25.54
CA LYS A 178 15.17 -11.97 -24.10
C LYS A 178 15.96 -10.71 -23.69
N GLN A 179 16.60 -10.02 -24.64
CA GLN A 179 17.31 -8.77 -24.39
C GLN A 179 16.43 -7.54 -24.65
N TRP A 180 15.19 -7.73 -25.09
CA TRP A 180 14.26 -6.61 -25.24
C TRP A 180 13.70 -6.22 -23.87
N VAL A 181 13.94 -4.97 -23.51
CA VAL A 181 13.51 -4.38 -22.23
C VAL A 181 12.76 -3.11 -22.53
N GLY A 182 11.48 -3.21 -22.81
CA GLY A 182 10.61 -2.06 -23.05
C GLY A 182 10.45 -1.23 -21.77
N PHE A 183 10.78 0.05 -21.85
CA PHE A 183 10.92 0.89 -20.67
C PHE A 183 10.02 2.11 -20.66
N SER A 184 9.84 2.77 -21.78
CA SER A 184 8.99 3.95 -21.91
C SER A 184 8.32 3.97 -23.28
N MET A 185 7.17 4.62 -23.33
CA MET A 185 6.38 4.71 -24.56
C MET A 185 5.88 6.11 -24.81
N GLU A 186 5.73 6.44 -26.11
CA GLU A 186 5.07 7.67 -26.56
C GLU A 186 4.21 7.40 -27.82
N ILE A 187 3.14 8.16 -27.97
CA ILE A 187 2.34 8.16 -29.20
C ILE A 187 2.75 9.38 -30.02
N GLY A 188 3.10 9.16 -31.28
CA GLY A 188 3.55 10.22 -32.16
C GLY A 188 2.42 10.93 -32.92
N PRO A 189 2.75 11.95 -33.73
CA PRO A 189 1.78 12.71 -34.52
C PRO A 189 1.07 11.84 -35.59
N GLY A 190 1.75 10.77 -36.06
CA GLY A 190 1.15 9.79 -36.97
C GLY A 190 0.22 8.79 -36.28
N GLY A 191 0.10 8.79 -34.98
CA GLY A 191 -0.61 7.81 -34.19
C GLY A 191 0.17 6.52 -33.94
N ASP A 192 1.42 6.48 -34.37
CA ASP A 192 2.32 5.35 -34.12
C ASP A 192 2.74 5.30 -32.67
N VAL A 193 3.01 4.09 -32.17
CA VAL A 193 3.52 3.87 -30.81
C VAL A 193 5.05 3.74 -30.87
N TYR A 194 5.75 4.59 -30.16
CA TYR A 194 7.19 4.54 -29.98
C TYR A 194 7.52 3.91 -28.64
N VAL A 195 8.43 2.92 -28.66
CA VAL A 195 8.88 2.23 -27.44
C VAL A 195 10.39 2.35 -27.32
N LEU A 196 10.83 2.80 -26.16
CA LEU A 196 12.25 2.72 -25.79
C LEU A 196 12.54 1.31 -25.32
N ASP A 197 13.54 0.67 -25.96
CA ASP A 197 14.08 -0.61 -25.56
C ASP A 197 15.47 -0.38 -24.94
N TRP A 198 15.60 -0.65 -23.66
CA TRP A 198 16.89 -0.57 -22.97
C TRP A 198 17.90 -1.56 -23.53
N HIS A 199 17.42 -2.72 -24.00
CA HIS A 199 18.20 -3.79 -24.62
C HIS A 199 19.34 -4.29 -23.74
N ASP A 200 19.00 -4.96 -22.67
CA ASP A 200 19.95 -5.64 -21.79
C ASP A 200 19.37 -6.98 -21.33
N ALA A 201 20.23 -7.84 -20.76
CA ALA A 201 19.79 -9.12 -20.24
C ALA A 201 18.90 -8.96 -19.00
N ASP A 202 19.19 -7.96 -18.17
CA ASP A 202 18.43 -7.61 -16.97
C ASP A 202 18.77 -6.17 -16.54
N ILE A 203 17.80 -5.47 -15.95
CA ILE A 203 17.99 -4.09 -15.43
C ILE A 203 17.68 -3.95 -13.94
N CYS A 204 17.10 -4.97 -13.31
CA CYS A 204 16.67 -4.93 -11.91
C CYS A 204 17.80 -5.33 -10.97
N GLY A 205 18.72 -4.40 -10.68
CA GLY A 205 19.79 -4.59 -9.71
C GLY A 205 21.09 -5.20 -10.26
N ASN A 206 21.17 -5.49 -11.55
CA ASN A 206 22.37 -6.05 -12.19
C ASN A 206 23.18 -4.98 -12.92
N ASP A 207 24.47 -5.29 -13.15
CA ASP A 207 25.34 -4.43 -13.96
C ASP A 207 24.83 -4.34 -15.39
N VAL A 208 24.65 -3.12 -15.90
CA VAL A 208 24.27 -2.85 -17.28
C VAL A 208 25.39 -3.34 -18.22
N GLN A 209 25.12 -4.40 -18.99
CA GLN A 209 26.11 -5.06 -19.84
C GLN A 209 26.16 -4.46 -21.25
N HIS A 210 25.04 -3.94 -21.75
CA HIS A 210 24.85 -3.56 -23.13
C HIS A 210 24.52 -2.06 -23.34
N LYS A 211 25.27 -1.15 -22.66
CA LYS A 211 25.01 0.31 -22.63
C LYS A 211 24.88 0.99 -24.00
N GLU A 212 25.43 0.37 -25.05
CA GLU A 212 25.53 0.98 -26.38
C GLU A 212 24.51 0.41 -27.39
N THR A 213 23.62 -0.50 -26.93
CA THR A 213 22.74 -1.24 -27.86
C THR A 213 21.27 -0.90 -27.69
N GLY A 214 20.92 0.10 -26.86
CA GLY A 214 19.55 0.59 -26.72
C GLY A 214 18.92 1.02 -28.04
N ARG A 215 17.60 0.77 -28.20
CA ARG A 215 16.87 0.98 -29.45
C ARG A 215 15.59 1.76 -29.20
N ILE A 216 15.11 2.40 -30.25
CA ILE A 216 13.77 2.98 -30.30
C ILE A 216 12.99 2.27 -31.38
N PHE A 217 11.92 1.58 -30.97
CA PHE A 217 11.00 0.96 -31.92
C PHE A 217 9.87 1.92 -32.24
N ARG A 218 9.46 1.93 -33.50
CA ARG A 218 8.23 2.55 -33.98
C ARG A 218 7.30 1.44 -34.44
N ILE A 219 6.16 1.32 -33.80
CA ILE A 219 5.12 0.34 -34.12
C ILE A 219 4.05 1.07 -34.91
N THR A 220 3.81 0.61 -36.14
CA THR A 220 2.83 1.18 -37.05
C THR A 220 1.88 0.09 -37.52
N PRO A 221 0.59 0.39 -37.73
CA PRO A 221 -0.31 -0.58 -38.36
C PRO A 221 0.08 -0.80 -39.82
N GLU A 222 -0.17 -1.99 -40.34
CA GLU A 222 0.11 -2.28 -41.74
C GLU A 222 -0.61 -1.31 -42.70
N GLN A 223 -1.84 -0.94 -42.34
CA GLN A 223 -2.61 0.11 -42.96
C GLN A 223 -3.06 1.12 -41.92
N SER A 224 -2.44 2.29 -41.90
CA SER A 224 -2.83 3.37 -41.04
C SER A 224 -4.21 3.92 -41.37
N LEU A 225 -5.06 4.07 -40.35
CA LEU A 225 -6.36 4.72 -40.48
C LEU A 225 -6.26 6.23 -40.15
N ALA A 226 -5.05 6.73 -39.88
CA ALA A 226 -4.81 8.09 -39.52
C ALA A 226 -5.35 9.07 -40.58
N GLU A 227 -6.05 10.08 -40.08
CA GLU A 227 -6.59 11.15 -40.92
C GLU A 227 -5.45 11.94 -41.55
N ASP A 228 -5.40 11.97 -42.89
CA ASP A 228 -4.38 12.74 -43.64
C ASP A 228 -4.87 14.17 -43.83
N TRP A 229 -4.10 15.14 -43.30
CA TRP A 229 -4.37 16.55 -43.49
C TRP A 229 -3.06 17.32 -43.64
N GLU A 230 -3.11 18.41 -44.38
CA GLU A 230 -1.96 19.25 -44.64
C GLU A 230 -1.42 19.84 -43.33
N GLY A 231 -0.13 19.65 -43.05
CA GLY A 231 0.53 20.12 -41.83
C GLY A 231 0.47 19.15 -40.63
N ARG A 232 -0.08 17.92 -40.80
CA ARG A 232 -0.14 16.93 -39.70
C ARG A 232 1.22 16.71 -39.00
N TYR A 233 2.29 16.80 -39.74
CA TYR A 233 3.65 16.60 -39.25
C TYR A 233 4.45 17.90 -39.05
N ASP A 234 3.80 19.05 -39.22
CA ASP A 234 4.45 20.34 -38.98
C ASP A 234 4.68 20.59 -37.49
N ASP A 235 5.65 21.48 -37.22
CA ASP A 235 5.87 21.91 -35.83
C ASP A 235 4.65 22.71 -35.34
N VAL A 236 3.88 22.12 -34.41
CA VAL A 236 2.69 22.73 -33.82
C VAL A 236 2.96 24.12 -33.24
N LYS A 237 4.21 24.44 -32.85
CA LYS A 237 4.59 25.78 -32.36
C LYS A 237 4.51 26.85 -33.43
N THR A 238 4.57 26.50 -34.71
CA THR A 238 4.52 27.43 -35.86
C THR A 238 3.11 27.75 -36.32
N MET A 239 2.13 26.99 -35.87
CA MET A 239 0.72 27.13 -36.26
C MET A 239 0.11 28.40 -35.67
N SER A 240 -0.90 28.97 -36.37
CA SER A 240 -1.67 30.11 -35.84
C SER A 240 -2.55 29.71 -34.63
N ASN A 241 -3.04 30.71 -33.90
CA ASN A 241 -3.93 30.44 -32.77
C ASN A 241 -5.22 29.74 -33.21
N GLU A 242 -5.77 30.13 -34.37
CA GLU A 242 -6.98 29.53 -34.94
C GLU A 242 -6.74 28.06 -35.31
N GLN A 243 -5.56 27.72 -35.85
CA GLN A 243 -5.19 26.34 -36.15
C GLN A 243 -5.04 25.53 -34.88
N LEU A 244 -4.43 26.09 -33.80
CA LEU A 244 -4.29 25.42 -32.51
C LEU A 244 -5.64 25.18 -31.82
N VAL A 245 -6.62 26.10 -31.97
CA VAL A 245 -7.99 25.91 -31.52
C VAL A 245 -8.67 24.78 -32.30
N ALA A 246 -8.54 24.79 -33.64
CA ALA A 246 -9.10 23.74 -34.46
C ALA A 246 -8.57 22.35 -34.13
N LEU A 247 -7.30 22.24 -33.70
CA LEU A 247 -6.71 20.98 -33.27
C LEU A 247 -7.32 20.39 -31.99
N GLN A 248 -8.11 21.16 -31.21
CA GLN A 248 -8.87 20.58 -30.10
C GLN A 248 -9.96 19.61 -30.59
N LEU A 249 -10.36 19.70 -31.85
CA LEU A 249 -11.30 18.78 -32.52
C LEU A 249 -10.60 17.59 -33.19
N SER A 250 -9.27 17.51 -33.15
CA SER A 250 -8.52 16.44 -33.80
C SER A 250 -8.89 15.07 -33.23
N LYS A 251 -9.03 14.06 -34.11
CA LYS A 251 -9.17 12.66 -33.67
C LYS A 251 -7.93 12.14 -32.94
N SER A 252 -6.77 12.72 -33.19
CA SER A 252 -5.53 12.41 -32.47
C SER A 252 -5.36 13.31 -31.26
N SER A 253 -5.41 12.74 -30.07
CA SER A 253 -5.13 13.45 -28.81
C SER A 253 -3.73 14.03 -28.77
N TRP A 254 -2.75 13.48 -29.48
CA TRP A 254 -1.42 14.05 -29.54
C TRP A 254 -1.47 15.52 -30.00
N HIS A 255 -2.18 15.81 -31.07
CA HIS A 255 -2.31 17.17 -31.60
C HIS A 255 -3.07 18.08 -30.64
N ALA A 256 -4.21 17.64 -30.09
CA ALA A 256 -4.99 18.41 -29.14
C ALA A 256 -4.18 18.77 -27.88
N ARG A 257 -3.45 17.79 -27.33
CA ARG A 257 -2.59 17.98 -26.16
C ARG A 257 -1.45 18.94 -26.43
N ARG A 258 -0.75 18.80 -27.57
CA ARG A 258 0.38 19.69 -27.93
C ARG A 258 -0.09 21.08 -28.25
N ALA A 259 -1.19 21.24 -28.99
CA ALA A 259 -1.79 22.56 -29.28
C ALA A 259 -2.16 23.29 -27.99
N ARG A 260 -2.75 22.61 -27.00
CA ARG A 260 -3.10 23.20 -25.69
C ARG A 260 -1.87 23.69 -24.92
N VAL A 261 -0.77 22.93 -24.94
CA VAL A 261 0.49 23.36 -24.31
C VAL A 261 1.06 24.61 -25.00
N VAL A 262 0.96 24.69 -26.33
CA VAL A 262 1.42 25.89 -27.07
C VAL A 262 0.53 27.09 -26.75
N LEU A 263 -0.81 26.92 -26.74
CA LEU A 263 -1.76 27.97 -26.35
C LEU A 263 -1.50 28.47 -24.91
N GLN A 264 -1.26 27.55 -23.95
CA GLN A 264 -0.90 27.90 -22.58
C GLN A 264 0.37 28.78 -22.53
N GLY A 265 1.43 28.37 -23.24
CA GLY A 265 2.67 29.15 -23.30
C GLY A 265 2.48 30.53 -23.95
N ARG A 266 1.63 30.62 -24.98
CA ARG A 266 1.28 31.89 -25.63
C ARG A 266 0.46 32.77 -24.71
N ALA A 267 -0.55 32.24 -24.03
CA ALA A 267 -1.36 32.99 -23.06
C ALA A 267 -0.49 33.58 -21.94
N ALA A 268 0.50 32.83 -21.43
CA ALA A 268 1.43 33.32 -20.43
C ALA A 268 2.30 34.52 -20.92
N ARG A 269 2.47 34.67 -22.24
CA ARG A 269 3.16 35.79 -22.85
C ARG A 269 2.21 36.90 -23.35
N GLY A 270 0.90 36.75 -23.14
CA GLY A 270 -0.11 37.70 -23.63
C GLY A 270 -0.36 37.62 -25.14
N GLU A 271 -0.06 36.51 -25.80
CA GLU A 271 -0.17 36.28 -27.23
C GLU A 271 -1.47 35.59 -27.65
N VAL A 272 -2.43 35.43 -26.73
CA VAL A 272 -3.75 34.90 -26.97
C VAL A 272 -4.77 36.03 -26.87
N ASP A 273 -5.61 36.17 -27.88
CA ASP A 273 -6.61 37.22 -28.02
C ASP A 273 -8.05 36.75 -27.80
N ALA A 274 -9.01 37.69 -27.74
CA ALA A 274 -10.43 37.39 -27.48
C ALA A 274 -11.05 36.40 -28.48
N PRO A 275 -10.79 36.47 -29.79
CA PRO A 275 -11.30 35.53 -30.78
C PRO A 275 -10.96 34.04 -30.47
N VAL A 276 -9.78 33.79 -29.90
CA VAL A 276 -9.40 32.43 -29.47
C VAL A 276 -10.34 31.94 -28.36
N HIS A 277 -10.56 32.77 -27.36
CA HIS A 277 -11.45 32.42 -26.25
C HIS A 277 -12.90 32.26 -26.72
N ASP A 278 -13.35 33.10 -27.65
CA ASP A 278 -14.70 33.04 -28.22
C ASP A 278 -14.92 31.73 -28.99
N ALA A 279 -13.96 31.32 -29.80
CA ALA A 279 -14.01 30.05 -30.53
C ALA A 279 -13.99 28.83 -29.59
N LEU A 280 -13.18 28.87 -28.53
CA LEU A 280 -13.16 27.81 -27.51
C LEU A 280 -14.46 27.74 -26.70
N ARG A 281 -15.11 28.93 -26.42
CA ARG A 281 -16.42 28.99 -25.76
C ARG A 281 -17.53 28.40 -26.64
N GLU A 282 -17.52 28.73 -27.94
CA GLU A 282 -18.46 28.14 -28.88
C GLU A 282 -18.32 26.62 -28.91
N MET A 283 -17.08 26.11 -28.97
CA MET A 283 -16.82 24.68 -28.91
C MET A 283 -17.33 24.07 -27.58
N PHE A 284 -17.07 24.71 -26.45
CA PHE A 284 -17.51 24.24 -25.15
C PHE A 284 -19.04 24.17 -25.03
N THR A 285 -19.73 25.20 -25.50
CA THR A 285 -21.19 25.33 -25.30
C THR A 285 -22.02 24.62 -26.36
N SER A 286 -21.51 24.43 -27.56
CA SER A 286 -22.30 23.91 -28.71
C SER A 286 -21.94 22.53 -29.18
N ASN A 287 -20.78 21.96 -28.75
CA ASN A 287 -20.38 20.64 -29.20
C ASN A 287 -21.21 19.55 -28.51
N PRO A 288 -21.84 18.61 -29.27
CA PRO A 288 -22.60 17.52 -28.67
C PRO A 288 -21.74 16.46 -27.98
N ASP A 289 -20.45 16.41 -28.29
CA ASP A 289 -19.51 15.44 -27.71
C ASP A 289 -18.89 16.02 -26.43
N GLY A 290 -19.17 15.36 -25.28
CA GLY A 290 -18.64 15.76 -23.97
C GLY A 290 -17.12 15.75 -23.89
N ASP A 291 -16.43 14.83 -24.57
CA ASP A 291 -14.97 14.77 -24.58
C ASP A 291 -14.34 15.97 -25.31
N LEU A 292 -15.00 16.41 -26.40
CA LEU A 292 -14.57 17.62 -27.11
C LEU A 292 -14.90 18.90 -26.33
N ARG A 293 -16.01 18.91 -25.59
CA ARG A 293 -16.30 20.02 -24.64
C ARG A 293 -15.26 20.10 -23.53
N LEU A 294 -14.83 18.96 -22.99
CA LEU A 294 -13.74 18.92 -22.02
C LEU A 294 -12.43 19.47 -22.57
N ARG A 295 -12.07 19.14 -23.80
CA ARG A 295 -10.87 19.71 -24.45
C ARG A 295 -10.94 21.23 -24.56
N ALA A 296 -12.10 21.77 -24.91
CA ALA A 296 -12.34 23.21 -24.96
C ALA A 296 -12.26 23.83 -23.55
N MET A 297 -12.87 23.19 -22.56
CA MET A 297 -12.83 23.58 -21.16
C MET A 297 -11.38 23.69 -20.64
N TRP A 298 -10.58 22.66 -20.88
CA TRP A 298 -9.16 22.69 -20.49
C TRP A 298 -8.35 23.76 -21.23
N ALA A 299 -8.62 23.97 -22.52
CA ALA A 299 -7.95 25.00 -23.29
C ALA A 299 -8.31 26.41 -22.82
N LEU A 300 -9.59 26.67 -22.51
CA LEU A 300 -10.05 27.91 -21.89
C LEU A 300 -9.39 28.13 -20.53
N HIS A 301 -9.34 27.09 -19.68
CA HIS A 301 -8.73 27.19 -18.37
C HIS A 301 -7.23 27.55 -18.45
N VAL A 302 -6.44 26.83 -19.24
CA VAL A 302 -4.98 27.04 -19.31
C VAL A 302 -4.60 28.34 -20.02
N THR A 303 -5.51 28.94 -20.77
CA THR A 303 -5.32 30.25 -21.44
C THR A 303 -5.87 31.41 -20.64
N GLY A 304 -6.51 31.16 -19.48
CA GLY A 304 -7.16 32.20 -18.66
C GLY A 304 -8.44 32.76 -19.29
N GLY A 305 -9.03 32.05 -20.24
CA GLY A 305 -10.26 32.46 -20.92
C GLY A 305 -11.54 32.03 -20.21
N PHE A 306 -11.48 31.19 -19.20
CA PHE A 306 -12.64 30.70 -18.45
C PHE A 306 -12.94 31.61 -17.25
N THR A 307 -14.17 32.12 -17.18
CA THR A 307 -14.60 32.94 -16.05
C THR A 307 -15.18 32.07 -14.91
N PRO A 308 -15.16 32.54 -13.65
CA PRO A 308 -15.83 31.86 -12.56
C PRO A 308 -17.31 31.57 -12.81
N ASP A 309 -18.04 32.51 -13.45
CA ASP A 309 -19.46 32.34 -13.76
C ASP A 309 -19.72 31.26 -14.82
N GLU A 310 -18.82 31.10 -15.78
CA GLU A 310 -18.86 29.99 -16.75
C GLU A 310 -18.58 28.64 -16.09
N LEU A 311 -17.62 28.56 -15.15
CA LEU A 311 -17.39 27.36 -14.35
C LEU A 311 -18.59 27.03 -13.46
N MET A 312 -19.24 28.03 -12.89
CA MET A 312 -20.50 27.85 -12.13
C MET A 312 -21.58 27.24 -12.99
N THR A 313 -21.73 27.73 -14.25
CA THR A 313 -22.70 27.18 -15.20
C THR A 313 -22.37 25.73 -15.56
N ALA A 314 -21.07 25.38 -15.70
CA ALA A 314 -20.61 24.03 -15.98
C ALA A 314 -20.93 22.98 -14.89
N LEU A 315 -21.24 23.43 -13.65
CA LEU A 315 -21.74 22.55 -12.59
C LEU A 315 -23.13 21.98 -12.86
N ASP A 316 -23.89 22.56 -13.79
CA ASP A 316 -25.20 22.08 -14.21
C ASP A 316 -25.17 21.40 -15.60
N ASP A 317 -24.00 21.12 -16.15
CA ASP A 317 -23.86 20.47 -17.45
C ASP A 317 -24.48 19.07 -17.45
N GLU A 318 -25.00 18.62 -18.57
CA GLU A 318 -25.56 17.28 -18.74
C GLU A 318 -24.50 16.18 -18.61
N ASP A 319 -23.25 16.45 -19.04
CA ASP A 319 -22.14 15.52 -18.95
C ASP A 319 -21.53 15.50 -17.53
N GLN A 320 -21.51 14.33 -16.92
CA GLN A 320 -20.96 14.14 -15.57
C GLN A 320 -19.49 14.52 -15.44
N HIS A 321 -18.69 14.34 -16.49
CA HIS A 321 -17.27 14.67 -16.45
C HIS A 321 -17.03 16.17 -16.57
N VAL A 322 -17.88 16.89 -17.30
CA VAL A 322 -17.85 18.36 -17.33
C VAL A 322 -18.16 18.91 -15.93
N ARG A 323 -19.22 18.38 -15.25
CA ARG A 323 -19.52 18.79 -13.86
C ARG A 323 -18.37 18.47 -12.92
N ALA A 324 -17.78 17.27 -13.02
CA ALA A 324 -16.65 16.84 -12.21
C ALA A 324 -15.44 17.77 -12.39
N TRP A 325 -15.11 18.10 -13.63
CA TRP A 325 -14.02 19.02 -13.93
C TRP A 325 -14.31 20.45 -13.46
N ALA A 326 -15.56 20.91 -13.51
CA ALA A 326 -15.95 22.21 -12.94
C ALA A 326 -15.66 22.27 -11.45
N ILE A 327 -16.00 21.20 -10.68
CA ILE A 327 -15.68 21.09 -9.25
C ILE A 327 -14.15 21.17 -9.05
N GLN A 328 -13.37 20.39 -9.82
CA GLN A 328 -11.91 20.36 -9.68
C GLN A 328 -11.29 21.74 -10.00
N LEU A 329 -11.72 22.40 -11.06
CA LEU A 329 -11.16 23.69 -11.46
C LEU A 329 -11.55 24.82 -10.48
N LEU A 330 -12.76 24.80 -9.93
CA LEU A 330 -13.21 25.76 -8.91
C LEU A 330 -12.50 25.59 -7.56
N THR A 331 -11.93 24.41 -7.30
CA THR A 331 -11.19 24.14 -6.07
C THR A 331 -9.68 24.09 -6.27
N GLU A 332 -9.17 24.35 -7.48
CA GLU A 332 -7.76 24.17 -7.81
C GLU A 332 -6.82 25.05 -6.95
N ASP A 333 -7.21 26.25 -6.66
CA ASP A 333 -6.41 27.20 -5.89
C ASP A 333 -6.71 27.18 -4.38
N HIS A 334 -7.53 26.24 -3.89
CA HIS A 334 -7.99 26.11 -2.50
C HIS A 334 -8.81 27.35 -2.01
N ASP A 335 -9.37 28.10 -2.91
CA ASP A 335 -10.16 29.33 -2.65
C ASP A 335 -11.43 29.30 -3.52
N ALA A 336 -12.28 28.32 -3.25
CA ALA A 336 -13.53 28.17 -4.00
C ALA A 336 -14.51 29.30 -3.64
N PRO A 337 -15.16 29.96 -4.62
CA PRO A 337 -16.17 30.98 -4.35
C PRO A 337 -17.31 30.44 -3.48
N ALA A 338 -17.89 31.27 -2.59
CA ALA A 338 -18.98 30.87 -1.71
C ALA A 338 -20.19 30.30 -2.49
N ALA A 339 -20.53 30.90 -3.63
CA ALA A 339 -21.59 30.37 -4.49
C ALA A 339 -21.25 28.95 -5.03
N ALA A 340 -19.99 28.66 -5.30
CA ALA A 340 -19.56 27.31 -5.72
C ALA A 340 -19.69 26.30 -4.60
N THR A 341 -19.30 26.67 -3.37
CA THR A 341 -19.42 25.77 -2.20
C THR A 341 -20.87 25.48 -1.85
N GLU A 342 -21.78 26.45 -1.98
CA GLU A 342 -23.22 26.23 -1.86
C GLU A 342 -23.73 25.24 -2.92
N LYS A 343 -23.26 25.37 -4.16
CA LYS A 343 -23.63 24.47 -5.25
C LYS A 343 -23.04 23.07 -5.05
N PHE A 344 -21.84 22.92 -4.47
CA PHE A 344 -21.27 21.62 -4.14
C PHE A 344 -22.10 20.87 -3.10
N ILE A 345 -22.65 21.57 -2.11
CA ILE A 345 -23.56 20.97 -1.13
C ILE A 345 -24.85 20.49 -1.82
N GLU A 346 -25.42 21.30 -2.75
CA GLU A 346 -26.58 20.88 -3.54
C GLU A 346 -26.28 19.65 -4.41
N LEU A 347 -25.15 19.63 -5.09
CA LEU A 347 -24.73 18.47 -5.90
C LEU A 347 -24.48 17.23 -5.04
N ALA A 348 -23.88 17.35 -3.85
CA ALA A 348 -23.69 16.23 -2.93
C ALA A 348 -25.04 15.60 -2.51
N ASP A 349 -26.10 16.43 -2.39
CA ASP A 349 -27.44 15.93 -2.10
C ASP A 349 -28.12 15.29 -3.31
N ARG A 350 -28.01 15.87 -4.51
CA ARG A 350 -28.90 15.57 -5.65
C ARG A 350 -28.26 14.84 -6.81
N ASP A 351 -26.93 14.97 -7.01
CA ASP A 351 -26.29 14.38 -8.19
C ASP A 351 -26.31 12.86 -8.12
N THR A 352 -26.77 12.26 -9.21
CA THR A 352 -26.87 10.80 -9.33
C THR A 352 -25.57 10.13 -9.79
N SER A 353 -24.62 10.93 -10.31
CA SER A 353 -23.36 10.40 -10.82
C SER A 353 -22.36 10.07 -9.72
N PRO A 354 -21.85 8.84 -9.62
CA PRO A 354 -20.78 8.52 -8.70
C PRO A 354 -19.47 9.26 -9.05
N VAL A 355 -19.23 9.59 -10.32
CA VAL A 355 -18.07 10.39 -10.74
C VAL A 355 -18.11 11.79 -10.14
N VAL A 356 -19.28 12.47 -10.19
CA VAL A 356 -19.44 13.79 -9.59
C VAL A 356 -19.26 13.71 -8.08
N ARG A 357 -19.84 12.70 -7.42
CA ARG A 357 -19.66 12.50 -5.97
C ARG A 357 -18.20 12.22 -5.59
N LEU A 358 -17.45 11.52 -6.44
CA LEU A 358 -16.01 11.31 -6.24
C LEU A 358 -15.24 12.63 -6.24
N TYR A 359 -15.54 13.52 -7.21
CA TYR A 359 -14.87 14.83 -7.27
C TYR A 359 -15.30 15.75 -6.13
N LEU A 360 -16.54 15.66 -5.64
CA LEU A 360 -16.97 16.33 -4.42
C LEU A 360 -16.22 15.78 -3.18
N ALA A 361 -16.03 14.47 -3.09
CA ALA A 361 -15.23 13.85 -2.03
C ALA A 361 -13.75 14.29 -2.09
N ALA A 362 -13.17 14.40 -3.28
CA ALA A 362 -11.83 14.95 -3.47
C ALA A 362 -11.76 16.45 -3.09
N ALA A 363 -12.79 17.23 -3.41
CA ALA A 363 -12.88 18.63 -3.07
C ALA A 363 -12.93 18.91 -1.55
N LEU A 364 -13.35 17.92 -0.73
CA LEU A 364 -13.31 18.06 0.74
C LEU A 364 -11.96 18.52 1.27
N GLN A 365 -10.86 18.06 0.66
CA GLN A 365 -9.51 18.43 1.07
C GLN A 365 -9.07 19.83 0.61
N ARG A 366 -9.91 20.54 -0.16
CA ARG A 366 -9.60 21.80 -0.84
C ARG A 366 -10.53 22.96 -0.50
N VAL A 367 -11.48 22.71 0.41
CA VAL A 367 -12.44 23.70 0.91
C VAL A 367 -12.32 23.86 2.43
N ASP A 368 -12.87 24.95 2.97
CA ASP A 368 -12.87 25.24 4.39
C ASP A 368 -13.60 24.18 5.21
N HIS A 369 -13.22 24.01 6.48
CA HIS A 369 -13.73 22.98 7.37
C HIS A 369 -15.25 22.97 7.52
N ASP A 370 -15.89 24.13 7.62
CA ASP A 370 -17.36 24.22 7.72
C ASP A 370 -18.06 23.72 6.45
N VAL A 371 -17.47 24.00 5.28
CA VAL A 371 -17.94 23.52 3.98
C VAL A 371 -17.74 22.02 3.86
N ARG A 372 -16.60 21.49 4.34
CA ARG A 372 -16.34 20.04 4.37
C ARG A 372 -17.44 19.29 5.08
N TRP A 373 -17.79 19.74 6.30
CA TRP A 373 -18.86 19.12 7.05
C TRP A 373 -20.17 19.09 6.27
N SER A 374 -20.54 20.23 5.66
CA SER A 374 -21.79 20.34 4.93
C SER A 374 -21.87 19.44 3.70
N ILE A 375 -20.78 19.32 2.94
CA ILE A 375 -20.72 18.39 1.80
C ILE A 375 -20.73 16.94 2.30
N ALA A 376 -19.94 16.62 3.34
CA ALA A 376 -19.83 15.28 3.88
C ALA A 376 -21.17 14.76 4.44
N GLU A 377 -21.95 15.62 5.12
CA GLU A 377 -23.27 15.29 5.67
C GLU A 377 -24.23 14.75 4.59
N HIS A 378 -24.10 15.18 3.33
CA HIS A 378 -24.87 14.65 2.20
C HIS A 378 -24.22 13.40 1.56
N LEU A 379 -22.91 13.40 1.39
CA LEU A 379 -22.22 12.27 0.76
C LEU A 379 -22.35 10.97 1.57
N VAL A 380 -22.25 11.05 2.91
CA VAL A 380 -22.35 9.85 3.77
C VAL A 380 -23.73 9.20 3.77
N MET A 381 -24.75 9.91 3.27
CA MET A 381 -26.11 9.39 3.13
C MET A 381 -26.32 8.56 1.85
N LYS A 382 -25.33 8.49 0.97
CA LYS A 382 -25.40 7.74 -0.30
C LYS A 382 -24.97 6.29 -0.05
N GLY A 383 -25.88 5.46 0.44
CA GLY A 383 -25.62 4.04 0.73
C GLY A 383 -25.15 3.23 -0.47
N ASP A 384 -25.56 3.61 -1.68
CA ASP A 384 -25.10 2.96 -2.93
C ASP A 384 -23.59 3.12 -3.17
N ASP A 385 -22.94 4.08 -2.52
CA ASP A 385 -21.50 4.30 -2.59
C ASP A 385 -20.71 3.49 -1.55
N ALA A 386 -21.37 2.72 -0.68
CA ALA A 386 -20.71 2.02 0.43
C ALA A 386 -19.61 1.05 -0.05
N ASP A 387 -19.82 0.39 -1.19
CA ASP A 387 -18.90 -0.55 -1.81
C ASP A 387 -18.13 0.07 -2.99
N ASP A 388 -18.24 1.39 -3.21
CA ASP A 388 -17.47 2.06 -4.26
C ASP A 388 -15.98 2.03 -3.95
N HIS A 389 -15.17 1.81 -4.99
CA HIS A 389 -13.72 1.63 -4.86
C HIS A 389 -13.01 2.85 -4.24
N ASN A 390 -13.50 4.06 -4.54
CA ASN A 390 -12.83 5.32 -4.21
C ASN A 390 -13.61 6.17 -3.19
N ILE A 391 -14.91 6.37 -3.41
CA ILE A 391 -15.72 7.40 -2.71
C ILE A 391 -15.62 7.30 -1.18
N PRO A 392 -15.82 6.13 -0.54
CA PRO A 392 -15.74 6.02 0.92
C PRO A 392 -14.38 6.49 1.47
N LYS A 393 -13.29 6.09 0.80
CA LYS A 393 -11.93 6.44 1.21
C LYS A 393 -11.65 7.93 1.00
N MET A 394 -12.08 8.49 -0.13
CA MET A 394 -11.91 9.91 -0.41
C MET A 394 -12.70 10.81 0.56
N ILE A 395 -13.90 10.39 0.95
CA ILE A 395 -14.65 11.07 2.04
C ILE A 395 -13.84 10.99 3.33
N TRP A 396 -13.32 9.80 3.67
CA TRP A 396 -12.50 9.60 4.87
C TRP A 396 -11.29 10.52 4.90
N PHE A 397 -10.51 10.58 3.84
CA PHE A 397 -9.32 11.45 3.76
C PHE A 397 -9.66 12.93 3.92
N GLY A 398 -10.86 13.35 3.51
CA GLY A 398 -11.32 14.73 3.66
C GLY A 398 -11.82 15.07 5.07
N ILE A 399 -12.45 14.13 5.79
CA ILE A 399 -13.08 14.40 7.11
C ILE A 399 -12.21 13.95 8.28
N GLU A 400 -11.21 13.08 8.09
CA GLU A 400 -10.36 12.55 9.14
C GLU A 400 -9.80 13.67 10.05
N PRO A 401 -9.19 14.74 9.49
CA PRO A 401 -8.63 15.81 10.32
C PRO A 401 -9.65 16.54 11.18
N LEU A 402 -10.92 16.52 10.79
CA LEU A 402 -12.00 17.20 11.49
C LEU A 402 -12.51 16.44 12.72
N VAL A 403 -12.25 15.13 12.81
CA VAL A 403 -12.74 14.29 13.91
C VAL A 403 -12.26 14.79 15.27
N PRO A 404 -10.96 15.07 15.50
CA PRO A 404 -10.48 15.63 16.75
C PRO A 404 -10.88 17.10 16.99
N GLU A 405 -11.23 17.86 15.95
CA GLU A 405 -11.66 19.26 16.08
C GLU A 405 -13.09 19.40 16.60
N ASP A 406 -14.01 18.58 16.10
CA ASP A 406 -15.41 18.51 16.59
C ASP A 406 -15.88 17.04 16.66
N PRO A 407 -15.44 16.28 17.70
CA PRO A 407 -15.79 14.88 17.85
C PRO A 407 -17.30 14.65 18.01
N LYS A 408 -18.03 15.63 18.53
CA LYS A 408 -19.50 15.53 18.63
C LYS A 408 -20.17 15.59 17.27
N ARG A 409 -19.70 16.48 16.38
CA ARG A 409 -20.22 16.57 15.00
C ARG A 409 -19.83 15.33 14.20
N ALA A 410 -18.58 14.87 14.34
CA ALA A 410 -18.10 13.65 13.71
C ALA A 410 -18.93 12.42 14.11
N LEU A 411 -19.20 12.23 15.40
CA LEU A 411 -20.01 11.11 15.89
C LEU A 411 -21.49 11.23 15.48
N ARG A 412 -22.04 12.44 15.32
CA ARG A 412 -23.38 12.61 14.70
C ARG A 412 -23.35 12.17 13.24
N LEU A 413 -22.32 12.58 12.48
CA LEU A 413 -22.13 12.15 11.09
C LEU A 413 -22.03 10.62 11.00
N ALA A 414 -21.23 9.99 11.85
CA ALA A 414 -21.09 8.54 11.92
C ALA A 414 -22.42 7.81 12.15
N ARG A 415 -23.29 8.37 12.97
CA ARG A 415 -24.60 7.77 13.29
C ARG A 415 -25.61 7.87 12.14
N THR A 416 -25.47 8.86 11.29
CA THR A 416 -26.34 9.08 10.12
C THR A 416 -25.78 8.45 8.85
N SER A 417 -24.51 8.12 8.83
CA SER A 417 -23.84 7.53 7.68
C SER A 417 -24.47 6.21 7.26
N GLN A 418 -24.69 6.03 5.95
CA GLN A 418 -25.07 4.77 5.32
C GLN A 418 -23.86 4.03 4.76
N ILE A 419 -22.65 4.52 5.03
CA ILE A 419 -21.36 3.90 4.65
C ILE A 419 -20.69 3.38 5.91
N PRO A 420 -20.77 2.08 6.22
CA PRO A 420 -20.29 1.50 7.49
C PRO A 420 -18.82 1.76 7.77
N MET A 421 -17.97 1.72 6.75
CA MET A 421 -16.53 2.01 6.86
C MET A 421 -16.27 3.40 7.47
N LEU A 422 -17.03 4.42 7.07
CA LEU A 422 -16.87 5.78 7.63
C LEU A 422 -17.27 5.84 9.09
N THR A 423 -18.34 5.13 9.48
CA THR A 423 -18.76 5.01 10.88
C THR A 423 -17.68 4.38 11.74
N GLU A 424 -17.09 3.28 11.27
CA GLU A 424 -15.98 2.58 11.94
C GLU A 424 -14.75 3.48 12.07
N ASN A 425 -14.34 4.12 10.98
CA ASN A 425 -13.16 4.99 10.95
C ASN A 425 -13.32 6.22 11.87
N ILE A 426 -14.51 6.85 11.89
CA ILE A 426 -14.79 7.98 12.79
C ILE A 426 -14.72 7.51 14.25
N ALA A 427 -15.31 6.36 14.58
CA ALA A 427 -15.25 5.81 15.92
C ALA A 427 -13.80 5.47 16.33
N ARG A 428 -13.03 4.83 15.45
CA ARG A 428 -11.60 4.54 15.66
C ARG A 428 -10.81 5.84 15.90
N ARG A 429 -11.01 6.83 15.06
CA ARG A 429 -10.32 8.13 15.16
C ARG A 429 -10.69 8.91 16.43
N ALA A 430 -11.94 8.78 16.90
CA ALA A 430 -12.39 9.37 18.17
C ALA A 430 -11.65 8.74 19.36
N VAL A 431 -11.40 7.42 19.35
CA VAL A 431 -10.54 6.75 20.33
C VAL A 431 -9.10 7.27 20.21
N ASP A 432 -8.53 7.35 19.01
CA ASP A 432 -7.19 7.88 18.76
C ASP A 432 -7.03 9.36 19.19
N ALA A 433 -8.13 10.11 19.26
CA ALA A 433 -8.16 11.50 19.70
C ALA A 433 -8.45 11.67 21.21
N ASP A 434 -8.48 10.58 21.99
CA ASP A 434 -8.85 10.58 23.43
C ASP A 434 -10.32 10.98 23.72
N GLU A 435 -11.20 10.83 22.73
CA GLU A 435 -12.60 11.24 22.83
C GLU A 435 -13.57 10.06 23.10
N LEU A 436 -13.05 9.04 23.80
CA LEU A 436 -13.76 7.80 24.13
C LEU A 436 -15.09 8.06 24.87
N GLY A 437 -15.14 9.09 25.71
CA GLY A 437 -16.34 9.45 26.49
C GLY A 437 -17.50 9.90 25.59
N PHE A 438 -17.24 10.64 24.49
CA PHE A 438 -18.26 11.02 23.52
C PHE A 438 -18.70 9.84 22.66
N LEU A 439 -17.75 8.96 22.29
CA LEU A 439 -18.07 7.75 21.57
C LEU A 439 -19.02 6.85 22.38
N VAL A 440 -18.72 6.60 23.64
CA VAL A 440 -19.58 5.82 24.54
C VAL A 440 -20.96 6.48 24.70
N THR A 441 -21.03 7.81 24.78
CA THR A 441 -22.31 8.52 24.80
C THR A 441 -23.13 8.28 23.54
N SER A 442 -22.47 8.21 22.38
CA SER A 442 -23.13 7.95 21.09
C SER A 442 -23.69 6.54 20.97
N LEU A 443 -23.17 5.56 21.73
CA LEU A 443 -23.69 4.20 21.81
C LEU A 443 -25.00 4.10 22.62
N ASP A 444 -25.35 5.10 23.41
CA ASP A 444 -26.54 5.10 24.23
C ASP A 444 -27.83 5.20 23.40
N ASP A 445 -27.77 5.87 22.26
CA ASP A 445 -28.88 5.95 21.31
C ASP A 445 -29.06 4.64 20.54
N ARG A 446 -30.28 4.17 20.37
CA ARG A 446 -30.59 3.02 19.53
C ARG A 446 -30.47 3.41 18.06
N SER A 447 -29.34 3.11 17.44
CA SER A 447 -29.10 3.33 16.01
C SER A 447 -28.55 2.08 15.32
N GLU A 448 -28.79 1.96 14.04
CA GLU A 448 -28.24 0.90 13.21
C GLU A 448 -26.69 1.00 13.09
N ALA A 449 -26.12 2.16 13.41
CA ALA A 449 -24.69 2.41 13.40
C ALA A 449 -23.93 1.77 14.58
N ARG A 450 -24.63 1.26 15.63
CA ARG A 450 -23.96 0.69 16.83
C ARG A 450 -22.91 -0.39 16.53
N PRO A 451 -23.20 -1.39 15.69
CA PRO A 451 -22.19 -2.42 15.40
C PRO A 451 -20.92 -1.81 14.81
N ALA A 452 -21.03 -0.88 13.87
CA ALA A 452 -19.92 -0.20 13.24
C ALA A 452 -19.17 0.71 14.23
N LEU A 453 -19.88 1.45 15.08
CA LEU A 453 -19.26 2.26 16.15
C LEU A 453 -18.46 1.38 17.13
N LEU A 454 -18.98 0.20 17.51
CA LEU A 454 -18.28 -0.72 18.41
C LEU A 454 -17.06 -1.36 17.73
N ARG A 455 -17.14 -1.74 16.44
CA ARG A 455 -15.98 -2.25 15.71
C ARG A 455 -14.89 -1.17 15.59
N GLY A 456 -15.26 0.06 15.27
CA GLY A 456 -14.32 1.17 15.23
C GLY A 456 -13.70 1.47 16.60
N MET A 457 -14.49 1.36 17.67
CA MET A 457 -14.02 1.50 19.05
C MET A 457 -13.00 0.40 19.40
N LEU A 458 -13.29 -0.85 19.08
CA LEU A 458 -12.38 -1.98 19.25
C LEU A 458 -11.07 -1.76 18.49
N ALA A 459 -11.16 -1.39 17.21
CA ALA A 459 -9.99 -1.10 16.39
C ALA A 459 -9.13 0.07 16.93
N GLY A 460 -9.73 1.04 17.59
CA GLY A 460 -9.03 2.14 18.25
C GLY A 460 -8.40 1.76 19.60
N LEU A 461 -8.99 0.78 20.29
CA LEU A 461 -8.48 0.24 21.55
C LEU A 461 -7.43 -0.86 21.35
N GLU A 462 -7.32 -1.39 20.14
CA GLU A 462 -6.39 -2.44 19.80
C GLU A 462 -4.93 -2.07 20.15
N GLY A 463 -4.20 -2.99 20.79
CA GLY A 463 -2.83 -2.77 21.26
C GLY A 463 -2.72 -2.05 22.60
N GLN A 464 -3.81 -1.64 23.23
CA GLN A 464 -3.80 -1.18 24.61
C GLN A 464 -4.01 -2.40 25.52
N VAL A 465 -3.04 -2.65 26.40
CA VAL A 465 -3.14 -3.75 27.40
C VAL A 465 -4.28 -3.49 28.38
N TYR A 466 -4.54 -2.25 28.66
CA TYR A 466 -5.64 -1.78 29.50
C TYR A 466 -6.04 -0.36 29.07
N ALA A 467 -7.30 -0.17 28.74
CA ALA A 467 -7.89 1.14 28.52
C ALA A 467 -8.79 1.51 29.71
N GLU A 468 -8.62 2.73 30.25
CA GLU A 468 -9.48 3.22 31.31
C GLU A 468 -10.88 3.47 30.78
N PRO A 469 -11.93 2.78 31.31
CA PRO A 469 -13.29 2.99 30.83
C PRO A 469 -13.79 4.38 31.21
N PRO A 470 -14.53 5.07 30.29
CA PRO A 470 -15.19 6.32 30.66
C PRO A 470 -16.25 6.12 31.76
N ASP A 471 -16.52 7.15 32.58
CA ASP A 471 -17.47 7.12 33.69
C ASP A 471 -18.87 6.60 33.33
N ASN A 472 -19.28 6.80 32.07
CA ASN A 472 -20.60 6.39 31.58
C ASN A 472 -20.63 4.97 31.01
N TRP A 473 -19.50 4.26 30.91
CA TRP A 473 -19.39 2.96 30.27
C TRP A 473 -20.26 1.89 30.94
N GLU A 474 -20.18 1.73 32.26
CA GLU A 474 -20.94 0.71 32.98
C GLU A 474 -22.45 0.80 32.69
N ARG A 475 -22.99 2.03 32.66
CA ARG A 475 -24.40 2.26 32.35
C ARG A 475 -24.75 1.89 30.92
N VAL A 476 -23.88 2.23 29.96
CA VAL A 476 -24.09 1.95 28.53
C VAL A 476 -23.94 0.46 28.27
N TYR A 477 -22.89 -0.15 28.80
CA TYR A 477 -22.66 -1.60 28.69
C TYR A 477 -23.81 -2.43 29.22
N ALA A 478 -24.39 -2.05 30.38
CA ALA A 478 -25.57 -2.73 30.95
C ALA A 478 -26.77 -2.78 29.99
N ARG A 479 -26.85 -1.88 29.00
CA ARG A 479 -27.86 -1.88 27.93
C ARG A 479 -27.40 -2.67 26.71
N LEU A 480 -26.16 -2.48 26.28
CA LEU A 480 -25.60 -3.13 25.10
C LEU A 480 -25.61 -4.66 25.24
N LYS A 481 -25.23 -5.19 26.41
CA LYS A 481 -25.22 -6.65 26.65
C LYS A 481 -26.61 -7.33 26.57
N ARG A 482 -27.69 -6.54 26.52
CA ARG A 482 -29.06 -7.04 26.34
C ARG A 482 -29.54 -7.00 24.90
N ASP A 483 -28.79 -6.33 24.05
CA ASP A 483 -29.06 -6.18 22.62
C ASP A 483 -28.30 -7.27 21.85
N ARG A 484 -29.05 -8.27 21.35
CA ARG A 484 -28.45 -9.45 20.68
C ARG A 484 -27.60 -9.11 19.46
N ASN A 485 -27.79 -7.92 18.87
CA ASN A 485 -27.04 -7.51 17.68
C ASN A 485 -25.63 -7.00 18.00
N VAL A 486 -25.38 -6.61 19.26
CA VAL A 486 -24.12 -5.98 19.66
C VAL A 486 -23.56 -6.52 20.98
N ALA A 487 -24.22 -7.50 21.61
CA ALA A 487 -23.83 -8.04 22.90
C ALA A 487 -22.41 -8.59 22.89
N ASP A 488 -22.02 -9.30 21.83
CA ASP A 488 -20.69 -9.89 21.68
C ASP A 488 -19.62 -8.81 21.50
N LEU A 489 -19.85 -7.84 20.62
CA LEU A 489 -18.95 -6.68 20.44
C LEU A 489 -18.82 -5.85 21.72
N ALA A 490 -19.92 -5.66 22.46
CA ALA A 490 -19.88 -4.93 23.72
C ALA A 490 -19.08 -5.70 24.79
N LEU A 491 -19.13 -7.02 24.77
CA LEU A 491 -18.33 -7.87 25.66
C LEU A 491 -16.83 -7.77 25.28
N GLU A 492 -16.50 -7.76 24.00
CA GLU A 492 -15.11 -7.55 23.54
C GLU A 492 -14.57 -6.20 23.99
N VAL A 493 -15.37 -5.13 23.90
CA VAL A 493 -14.97 -3.81 24.44
C VAL A 493 -14.77 -3.85 25.96
N GLU A 494 -15.68 -4.48 26.70
CA GLU A 494 -15.54 -4.68 28.15
C GLU A 494 -14.24 -5.43 28.49
N GLN A 495 -13.83 -6.37 27.64
CA GLN A 495 -12.58 -7.12 27.79
C GLN A 495 -11.36 -6.20 27.65
N GLN A 496 -11.38 -5.26 26.73
CA GLN A 496 -10.32 -4.26 26.55
C GLN A 496 -10.20 -3.30 27.77
N PHE A 497 -11.29 -3.10 28.48
CA PHE A 497 -11.31 -2.33 29.72
C PHE A 497 -10.84 -3.13 30.95
N GLY A 498 -10.52 -4.43 30.80
CA GLY A 498 -9.90 -5.25 31.85
C GLY A 498 -10.76 -5.50 33.08
N GLY A 499 -12.08 -5.55 32.90
CA GLY A 499 -13.03 -5.76 34.01
C GLY A 499 -12.79 -7.07 34.77
N VAL A 500 -12.93 -7.05 36.10
CA VAL A 500 -12.80 -8.23 37.00
C VAL A 500 -13.70 -9.39 36.54
N GLU A 501 -14.85 -9.08 35.97
CA GLU A 501 -15.80 -10.07 35.45
C GLU A 501 -15.25 -10.81 34.25
N VAL A 502 -14.53 -10.13 33.38
CA VAL A 502 -13.89 -10.69 32.20
C VAL A 502 -12.77 -11.63 32.57
N ALA A 503 -11.89 -11.21 33.48
CA ALA A 503 -10.85 -12.10 34.01
C ALA A 503 -11.45 -13.37 34.63
N ARG A 504 -12.60 -13.24 35.30
CA ARG A 504 -13.33 -14.38 35.87
C ARG A 504 -13.88 -15.29 34.77
N GLN A 505 -14.46 -14.74 33.70
CA GLN A 505 -14.95 -15.52 32.55
C GLN A 505 -13.80 -16.23 31.84
N PHE A 506 -12.68 -15.54 31.57
CA PHE A 506 -11.51 -16.17 30.97
C PHE A 506 -10.95 -17.31 31.82
N LEU A 507 -10.88 -17.15 33.15
CA LEU A 507 -10.48 -18.22 34.06
C LEU A 507 -11.47 -19.40 34.02
N ALA A 508 -12.76 -19.12 33.94
CA ALA A 508 -13.77 -20.18 33.85
C ALA A 508 -13.64 -20.91 32.49
N THR A 509 -13.48 -20.22 31.38
CA THR A 509 -13.23 -20.82 30.06
C THR A 509 -11.94 -21.63 30.03
N LEU A 510 -10.88 -21.13 30.66
CA LEU A 510 -9.59 -21.81 30.72
C LEU A 510 -9.68 -23.11 31.55
N ASP A 511 -10.43 -23.11 32.67
CA ASP A 511 -10.61 -24.22 33.57
C ASP A 511 -11.65 -25.25 33.03
N ASP A 512 -12.40 -24.91 31.97
CA ASP A 512 -13.35 -25.84 31.29
C ASP A 512 -12.62 -26.61 30.18
N GLU A 513 -12.19 -27.84 30.46
CA GLU A 513 -11.53 -28.72 29.48
C GLU A 513 -12.44 -29.08 28.28
N SER A 514 -13.75 -28.86 28.37
CA SER A 514 -14.71 -29.12 27.28
C SER A 514 -14.91 -27.90 26.36
N ALA A 515 -14.38 -26.74 26.74
CA ALA A 515 -14.44 -25.53 25.91
C ALA A 515 -13.59 -25.70 24.64
N PRO A 516 -13.99 -25.07 23.49
CA PRO A 516 -13.22 -25.11 22.26
C PRO A 516 -11.76 -24.65 22.50
N PRO A 517 -10.77 -25.34 21.94
CA PRO A 517 -9.35 -24.97 22.11
C PRO A 517 -9.04 -23.51 21.75
N GLU A 518 -9.74 -22.98 20.76
CA GLU A 518 -9.60 -21.59 20.33
C GLU A 518 -10.06 -20.60 21.40
N ASP A 519 -11.17 -20.88 22.08
CA ASP A 519 -11.68 -20.03 23.16
C ASP A 519 -10.75 -20.09 24.38
N ARG A 520 -10.18 -21.28 24.67
CA ARG A 520 -9.17 -21.44 25.72
C ARG A 520 -7.85 -20.69 25.36
N ARG A 521 -7.40 -20.73 24.09
CA ARG A 521 -6.24 -19.95 23.63
C ARG A 521 -6.48 -18.44 23.77
N ARG A 522 -7.68 -17.97 23.39
CA ARG A 522 -8.10 -16.57 23.57
C ARG A 522 -8.13 -16.16 25.04
N ALA A 523 -8.60 -17.04 25.94
CA ALA A 523 -8.59 -16.80 27.37
C ALA A 523 -7.16 -16.71 27.94
N ILE A 524 -6.23 -17.57 27.46
CA ILE A 524 -4.81 -17.49 27.86
C ILE A 524 -4.23 -16.15 27.42
N GLN A 525 -4.47 -15.73 26.16
CA GLN A 525 -3.95 -14.46 25.65
C GLN A 525 -4.50 -13.28 26.46
N GLY A 526 -5.82 -13.18 26.66
CA GLY A 526 -6.45 -12.08 27.40
C GLY A 526 -5.99 -12.00 28.86
N LEU A 527 -5.74 -13.14 29.53
CA LEU A 527 -5.18 -13.17 30.88
C LEU A 527 -3.68 -12.84 30.90
N ALA A 528 -2.93 -13.21 29.83
CA ALA A 528 -1.51 -12.86 29.70
C ALA A 528 -1.33 -11.37 29.48
N ASP A 529 -2.16 -10.75 28.64
CA ASP A 529 -2.16 -9.31 28.37
C ASP A 529 -2.41 -8.50 29.67
N GLN A 530 -3.30 -9.00 30.52
CA GLN A 530 -3.55 -8.44 31.85
C GLN A 530 -2.49 -8.82 32.90
N GLN A 531 -1.49 -9.62 32.56
CA GLN A 531 -0.49 -10.19 33.47
C GLN A 531 -1.14 -10.84 34.70
N HIS A 532 -2.30 -11.49 34.50
CA HIS A 532 -3.13 -11.98 35.58
C HIS A 532 -2.47 -13.14 36.33
N GLN A 533 -2.19 -12.98 37.62
CA GLN A 533 -1.40 -13.92 38.43
C GLN A 533 -1.97 -15.34 38.42
N ALA A 534 -3.31 -15.49 38.38
CA ALA A 534 -3.94 -16.80 38.37
C ALA A 534 -3.68 -17.59 37.05
N LEU A 535 -3.37 -16.90 35.93
CA LEU A 535 -2.88 -17.56 34.72
C LEU A 535 -1.49 -18.14 34.97
N PHE A 536 -0.56 -17.32 35.50
CA PHE A 536 0.82 -17.76 35.75
C PHE A 536 0.87 -19.07 36.58
N GLU A 537 -0.02 -19.22 37.56
CA GLU A 537 -0.13 -20.42 38.38
C GLU A 537 -0.64 -21.65 37.59
N ARG A 538 -1.39 -21.47 36.49
CA ARG A 538 -1.93 -22.51 35.61
C ARG A 538 -1.01 -22.89 34.46
N LEU A 539 -0.13 -21.98 34.02
CA LEU A 539 0.74 -22.22 32.88
C LEU A 539 1.51 -23.56 32.93
N PRO A 540 2.08 -24.01 34.09
CA PRO A 540 2.80 -25.28 34.12
C PRO A 540 1.94 -26.49 33.75
N ALA A 541 0.65 -26.50 34.08
CA ALA A 541 -0.28 -27.56 33.72
C ALA A 541 -0.69 -27.46 32.23
N LEU A 542 -0.93 -26.25 31.72
CA LEU A 542 -1.31 -26.02 30.34
C LEU A 542 -0.20 -26.41 29.33
N LEU A 543 1.07 -26.49 29.75
CA LEU A 543 2.15 -27.04 28.95
C LEU A 543 2.00 -28.54 28.65
N ASP A 544 1.20 -29.25 29.44
CA ASP A 544 0.94 -30.67 29.25
C ASP A 544 -0.21 -30.93 28.27
N GLU A 545 -0.95 -29.87 27.87
CA GLU A 545 -2.11 -29.92 26.95
C GLU A 545 -1.69 -29.49 25.53
N PRO A 546 -1.63 -30.41 24.54
CA PRO A 546 -1.13 -30.07 23.18
C PRO A 546 -1.88 -28.95 22.49
N GLU A 547 -3.19 -28.85 22.68
CA GLU A 547 -4.07 -27.91 21.97
C GLU A 547 -3.88 -26.45 22.40
N VAL A 548 -3.38 -26.19 23.61
CA VAL A 548 -3.14 -24.85 24.16
C VAL A 548 -1.67 -24.59 24.51
N ARG A 549 -0.81 -25.59 24.33
CA ARG A 549 0.61 -25.55 24.72
C ARG A 549 1.37 -24.36 24.13
N ILE A 550 1.21 -24.10 22.84
CA ILE A 550 1.88 -22.96 22.19
C ILE A 550 1.44 -21.63 22.79
N ALA A 551 0.15 -21.46 23.09
CA ALA A 551 -0.36 -20.27 23.75
C ALA A 551 0.20 -20.15 25.18
N ALA A 552 0.30 -21.26 25.91
CA ALA A 552 0.90 -21.29 27.24
C ALA A 552 2.42 -20.96 27.21
N LEU A 553 3.17 -21.49 26.23
CA LEU A 553 4.59 -21.17 26.04
C LEU A 553 4.76 -19.66 25.81
N ARG A 554 3.98 -19.06 24.93
CA ARG A 554 4.03 -17.62 24.62
C ARG A 554 3.63 -16.76 25.81
N ALA A 555 2.62 -17.17 26.56
CA ALA A 555 2.11 -16.45 27.74
C ALA A 555 3.18 -16.19 28.79
N TYR A 556 4.17 -17.08 28.93
CA TYR A 556 5.29 -16.84 29.86
C TYR A 556 6.10 -15.57 29.55
N ALA A 557 6.13 -15.12 28.31
CA ALA A 557 6.78 -13.87 27.93
C ALA A 557 6.14 -12.63 28.56
N ALA A 558 4.85 -12.68 28.91
CA ALA A 558 4.12 -11.57 29.55
C ALA A 558 4.49 -11.36 31.03
N PHE A 559 5.03 -12.38 31.69
CA PHE A 559 5.39 -12.31 33.10
C PHE A 559 6.87 -12.04 33.31
N ASP A 560 7.21 -11.50 34.49
CA ASP A 560 8.60 -11.25 34.86
C ASP A 560 9.48 -12.49 34.72
N GLY A 561 10.65 -12.31 34.14
CA GLY A 561 11.58 -13.42 33.92
C GLY A 561 12.09 -14.05 35.22
N ARG A 562 11.89 -15.36 35.36
CA ARG A 562 12.38 -16.17 36.48
C ARG A 562 13.24 -17.32 35.93
N TRP A 563 14.32 -17.64 36.64
CA TRP A 563 15.19 -18.75 36.25
C TRP A 563 14.43 -20.08 36.21
N GLU A 564 13.54 -20.30 37.18
CA GLU A 564 12.73 -21.50 37.31
C GLU A 564 11.86 -21.73 36.08
N THR A 565 11.27 -20.69 35.53
CA THR A 565 10.50 -20.78 34.29
C THR A 565 11.37 -21.22 33.12
N GLY A 566 12.55 -20.62 32.94
CA GLY A 566 13.47 -21.02 31.88
C GLY A 566 13.85 -22.52 31.98
N PHE A 567 14.15 -22.99 33.16
CA PHE A 567 14.46 -24.41 33.37
C PHE A 567 13.24 -25.33 33.22
N LEU A 568 12.06 -24.86 33.59
CA LEU A 568 10.80 -25.57 33.37
C LEU A 568 10.55 -25.84 31.89
N LEU A 569 10.72 -24.81 31.05
CA LEU A 569 10.52 -24.90 29.58
C LEU A 569 11.57 -25.82 28.96
N LEU A 570 12.85 -25.66 29.32
CA LEU A 570 13.92 -26.50 28.83
C LEU A 570 13.78 -27.97 29.26
N GLY A 571 13.27 -28.22 30.48
CA GLY A 571 13.04 -29.58 30.95
C GLY A 571 11.98 -30.37 30.16
N ARG A 572 11.13 -29.65 29.38
CA ARG A 572 10.12 -30.25 28.47
C ARG A 572 10.53 -30.19 26.99
N TYR A 573 11.64 -29.54 26.66
CA TYR A 573 12.02 -29.19 25.30
C TYR A 573 12.09 -30.38 24.34
N ASP A 574 12.63 -31.51 24.79
CA ASP A 574 12.75 -32.72 23.97
C ASP A 574 11.40 -33.34 23.59
N SER A 575 10.34 -33.07 24.38
CA SER A 575 9.00 -33.55 24.10
C SER A 575 8.20 -32.67 23.12
N PHE A 576 8.71 -31.49 22.77
CA PHE A 576 8.05 -30.52 21.91
C PHE A 576 8.21 -30.88 20.42
N ASN A 577 7.16 -30.66 19.65
CA ASN A 577 7.25 -30.71 18.20
C ASN A 577 7.97 -29.44 17.66
N ALA A 578 8.12 -29.31 16.34
CA ALA A 578 8.87 -28.21 15.72
C ALA A 578 8.29 -26.82 16.05
N ASP A 579 6.97 -26.64 15.99
CA ASP A 579 6.30 -25.36 16.28
C ASP A 579 6.36 -25.01 17.76
N GLU A 580 6.21 -25.99 18.63
CA GLU A 580 6.33 -25.83 20.08
C GLU A 580 7.78 -25.48 20.48
N LYS A 581 8.79 -26.10 19.84
CA LYS A 581 10.21 -25.75 20.01
C LYS A 581 10.49 -24.32 19.57
N LEU A 582 9.94 -23.90 18.42
CA LEU A 582 10.05 -22.53 17.94
C LEU A 582 9.44 -21.56 18.95
N ALA A 583 8.21 -21.81 19.43
CA ALA A 583 7.57 -20.98 20.43
C ALA A 583 8.37 -20.90 21.74
N ALA A 584 8.95 -22.01 22.17
CA ALA A 584 9.80 -22.07 23.36
C ALA A 584 11.09 -21.23 23.21
N VAL A 585 11.82 -21.34 22.10
CA VAL A 585 13.06 -20.56 21.89
C VAL A 585 12.76 -19.07 21.70
N GLN A 586 11.66 -18.70 21.04
CA GLN A 586 11.21 -17.33 20.95
C GLN A 586 10.89 -16.74 22.34
N THR A 587 10.11 -17.45 23.15
CA THR A 587 9.78 -17.05 24.51
C THR A 587 11.04 -16.89 25.37
N LEU A 588 11.96 -17.85 25.28
CA LEU A 588 13.22 -17.80 26.02
C LEU A 588 14.15 -16.67 25.53
N ALA A 589 14.09 -16.28 24.26
CA ALA A 589 14.84 -15.15 23.73
C ALA A 589 14.21 -13.78 24.02
N SER A 590 12.99 -13.71 24.59
CA SER A 590 12.27 -12.44 24.79
C SER A 590 12.73 -11.62 25.99
N ARG A 591 13.44 -12.25 26.96
CA ARG A 591 13.85 -11.58 28.23
C ARG A 591 15.29 -11.97 28.63
N PRO A 592 16.05 -11.05 29.30
CA PRO A 592 17.43 -11.30 29.66
C PRO A 592 17.67 -12.55 30.55
N ILE A 593 16.77 -12.82 31.49
CA ILE A 593 16.90 -13.99 32.38
C ILE A 593 16.67 -15.28 31.59
N TYR A 594 15.61 -15.32 30.80
CA TYR A 594 15.30 -16.48 29.96
C TYR A 594 16.38 -16.70 28.88
N GLY A 595 16.87 -15.62 28.27
CA GLY A 595 17.93 -15.68 27.27
C GLY A 595 19.24 -16.27 27.80
N ARG A 596 19.62 -16.00 29.05
CA ARG A 596 20.80 -16.64 29.66
C ARG A 596 20.61 -18.12 29.89
N VAL A 597 19.39 -18.54 30.23
CA VAL A 597 19.08 -19.97 30.38
C VAL A 597 19.16 -20.67 29.01
N LEU A 598 18.58 -20.06 27.97
CA LEU A 598 18.66 -20.56 26.61
C LEU A 598 20.10 -20.61 26.09
N MET A 599 20.88 -19.56 26.32
CA MET A 599 22.31 -19.53 25.94
C MET A 599 23.09 -20.66 26.60
N GLY A 600 22.82 -20.97 27.87
CA GLY A 600 23.40 -22.13 28.58
C GLY A 600 23.04 -23.45 27.92
N ALA A 601 21.77 -23.62 27.58
CA ALA A 601 21.27 -24.84 26.92
C ALA A 601 21.86 -25.06 25.53
N ILE A 602 22.06 -23.97 24.76
CA ILE A 602 22.73 -24.01 23.43
C ILE A 602 24.21 -24.42 23.62
N LYS A 603 24.88 -23.87 24.63
CA LYS A 603 26.28 -24.18 24.93
C LYS A 603 26.47 -25.65 25.31
N GLU A 604 25.56 -26.20 26.10
CA GLU A 604 25.56 -27.59 26.56
C GLU A 604 25.03 -28.56 25.50
N GLY A 605 24.42 -28.05 24.41
CA GLY A 605 23.89 -28.86 23.32
C GLY A 605 22.49 -29.45 23.58
N SER A 606 21.84 -29.14 24.72
CA SER A 606 20.48 -29.57 25.05
C SER A 606 19.44 -28.84 24.17
N VAL A 607 19.74 -27.66 23.63
CA VAL A 607 19.02 -27.01 22.54
C VAL A 607 19.94 -26.98 21.33
N PRO A 608 19.65 -27.76 20.27
CA PRO A 608 20.43 -27.75 19.03
C PRO A 608 20.39 -26.39 18.35
N ARG A 609 21.51 -25.92 17.79
CA ARG A 609 21.56 -24.64 17.04
C ARG A 609 20.57 -24.57 15.89
N ARG A 610 20.30 -25.70 15.23
CA ARG A 610 19.33 -25.78 14.12
C ARG A 610 17.89 -25.46 14.56
N ASP A 611 17.57 -25.62 15.84
CA ASP A 611 16.26 -25.34 16.39
C ASP A 611 16.10 -23.83 16.76
N VAL A 612 17.18 -23.03 16.63
CA VAL A 612 17.19 -21.59 16.92
C VAL A 612 17.40 -20.82 15.62
N PRO A 613 16.32 -20.24 15.04
CA PRO A 613 16.41 -19.46 13.83
C PRO A 613 17.35 -18.25 13.96
N ALA A 614 17.94 -17.80 12.87
CA ALA A 614 18.91 -16.72 12.85
C ALA A 614 18.36 -15.40 13.46
N TYR A 615 17.09 -15.08 13.23
CA TYR A 615 16.47 -13.88 13.84
C TYR A 615 16.32 -14.03 15.35
N VAL A 616 16.05 -15.25 15.87
CA VAL A 616 16.03 -15.52 17.32
C VAL A 616 17.45 -15.42 17.90
N ALA A 617 18.47 -15.92 17.20
CA ALA A 617 19.86 -15.78 17.60
C ALA A 617 20.29 -14.30 17.67
N ARG A 618 19.86 -13.47 16.73
CA ARG A 618 20.08 -12.01 16.76
C ARG A 618 19.37 -11.34 17.94
N GLN A 619 18.12 -11.72 18.19
CA GLN A 619 17.36 -11.24 19.35
C GLN A 619 18.06 -11.65 20.65
N LEU A 620 18.50 -12.90 20.74
CA LEU A 620 19.21 -13.43 21.89
C LEU A 620 20.54 -12.70 22.14
N HIS A 621 21.31 -12.41 21.09
CA HIS A 621 22.54 -11.60 21.19
C HIS A 621 22.24 -10.22 21.79
N ARG A 622 21.16 -9.56 21.36
CA ARG A 622 20.76 -8.26 21.92
C ARG A 622 20.36 -8.37 23.39
N VAL A 623 19.58 -9.38 23.72
CA VAL A 623 19.00 -9.57 25.06
C VAL A 623 20.04 -9.96 26.09
N VAL A 624 21.02 -10.79 25.74
CA VAL A 624 22.07 -11.29 26.68
C VAL A 624 23.43 -10.65 26.48
N GLY A 625 23.64 -9.89 25.40
CA GLY A 625 24.87 -9.16 25.11
C GLY A 625 25.92 -9.98 24.35
N SER A 626 27.11 -9.38 24.17
CA SER A 626 28.20 -9.90 23.33
C SER A 626 28.75 -11.29 23.75
N GLY A 627 28.55 -11.71 25.01
CA GLY A 627 28.92 -13.07 25.45
C GLY A 627 28.22 -14.19 24.70
N PHE A 628 27.11 -13.89 24.00
CA PHE A 628 26.43 -14.85 23.14
C PHE A 628 27.29 -15.27 21.93
N LEU A 629 28.07 -14.36 21.38
CA LEU A 629 28.95 -14.66 20.23
C LEU A 629 30.04 -15.70 20.55
N GLU A 630 30.43 -15.83 21.81
CA GLU A 630 31.35 -16.87 22.24
C GLU A 630 30.73 -18.27 22.17
N VAL A 631 29.41 -18.34 22.33
CA VAL A 631 28.63 -19.59 22.27
C VAL A 631 28.17 -19.88 20.85
N TRP A 632 27.70 -18.84 20.13
CA TRP A 632 27.05 -18.97 18.83
C TRP A 632 28.03 -18.89 17.64
N GLY A 633 29.07 -18.06 17.75
CA GLY A 633 29.92 -17.67 16.63
C GLY A 633 29.38 -16.41 15.92
N PRO A 634 29.91 -16.07 14.74
CA PRO A 634 29.44 -14.96 13.91
C PRO A 634 27.97 -15.13 13.55
N ILE A 635 27.23 -14.03 13.56
CA ILE A 635 25.79 -14.02 13.25
C ILE A 635 25.55 -13.86 11.73
N THR A 636 26.56 -13.37 10.98
CA THR A 636 26.51 -13.19 9.52
C THR A 636 27.69 -13.86 8.86
N ARG A 637 27.49 -14.40 7.64
CA ARG A 637 28.57 -14.96 6.80
C ARG A 637 29.39 -13.85 6.14
N VAL A 638 30.66 -14.14 5.85
CA VAL A 638 31.50 -13.22 5.07
C VAL A 638 31.14 -13.29 3.58
N SER A 639 31.28 -12.17 2.86
CA SER A 639 30.90 -12.07 1.44
C SER A 639 31.54 -13.12 0.53
N SER A 640 32.79 -13.57 0.83
CA SER A 640 33.47 -14.62 0.05
C SER A 640 32.80 -16.00 0.19
N GLU A 641 32.18 -16.30 1.34
CA GLU A 641 31.47 -17.58 1.53
C GLU A 641 30.15 -17.59 0.78
N LYS A 642 29.46 -16.44 0.73
CA LYS A 642 28.24 -16.26 -0.02
C LYS A 642 28.47 -16.42 -1.53
N ALA A 643 29.48 -15.73 -2.07
CA ALA A 643 29.86 -15.86 -3.47
C ALA A 643 30.23 -17.30 -3.87
N ALA A 644 30.93 -18.01 -3.00
CA ALA A 644 31.26 -19.42 -3.22
C ALA A 644 30.00 -20.31 -3.21
N ALA A 645 29.03 -20.04 -2.33
CA ALA A 645 27.77 -20.79 -2.29
C ALA A 645 26.93 -20.55 -3.54
N ILE A 646 26.81 -19.31 -4.01
CA ILE A 646 26.13 -18.99 -5.27
C ILE A 646 26.75 -19.74 -6.44
N ALA A 647 28.07 -19.66 -6.61
CA ALA A 647 28.80 -20.38 -7.69
C ALA A 647 28.61 -21.90 -7.63
N ASN A 648 28.57 -22.50 -6.43
CA ASN A 648 28.30 -23.91 -6.25
C ASN A 648 26.90 -24.30 -6.71
N TYR A 649 25.89 -23.59 -6.24
CA TYR A 649 24.49 -23.88 -6.62
C TYR A 649 24.18 -23.57 -8.09
N THR A 650 24.79 -22.54 -8.69
CA THR A 650 24.70 -22.32 -10.14
C THR A 650 25.20 -23.50 -10.95
N THR A 651 26.20 -24.23 -10.43
CA THR A 651 26.72 -25.45 -11.09
C THR A 651 25.79 -26.66 -10.94
N ILE A 652 25.12 -26.78 -9.78
CA ILE A 652 24.18 -27.89 -9.48
C ILE A 652 22.88 -27.71 -10.26
N LEU A 653 22.33 -26.49 -10.29
CA LEU A 653 21.02 -26.10 -10.82
C LEU A 653 21.10 -25.84 -12.33
N SER A 654 21.56 -26.83 -13.11
CA SER A 654 21.53 -26.72 -14.57
C SER A 654 20.10 -26.79 -15.12
N ASP A 655 19.87 -26.22 -16.31
CA ASP A 655 18.55 -26.26 -16.98
C ASP A 655 17.99 -27.69 -17.06
N ASP A 656 18.85 -28.69 -17.36
CA ASP A 656 18.44 -30.08 -17.42
C ASP A 656 18.04 -30.63 -16.03
N ALA A 657 18.73 -30.22 -14.96
CA ALA A 657 18.43 -30.65 -13.59
C ALA A 657 17.09 -30.04 -13.14
N ILE A 658 16.86 -28.75 -13.39
CA ILE A 658 15.62 -28.04 -13.07
C ILE A 658 14.43 -28.62 -13.86
N ALA A 659 14.62 -28.93 -15.14
CA ALA A 659 13.58 -29.52 -15.99
C ALA A 659 13.20 -30.97 -15.57
N ALA A 660 14.10 -31.68 -14.91
CA ALA A 660 13.87 -33.04 -14.43
C ALA A 660 13.37 -33.11 -12.97
N ALA A 661 13.28 -31.98 -12.27
CA ALA A 661 12.98 -31.89 -10.85
C ALA A 661 11.54 -32.27 -10.49
N ASP A 662 11.35 -32.76 -9.26
CA ASP A 662 10.02 -32.99 -8.67
C ASP A 662 9.46 -31.70 -8.07
N THR A 663 8.66 -30.99 -8.87
CA THR A 663 8.04 -29.72 -8.46
C THR A 663 7.01 -29.90 -7.35
N ALA A 664 6.36 -31.08 -7.22
CA ALA A 664 5.42 -31.35 -6.14
C ALA A 664 6.14 -31.46 -4.79
N HIS A 665 7.29 -32.11 -4.77
CA HIS A 665 8.16 -32.10 -3.58
C HIS A 665 8.70 -30.69 -3.29
N GLY A 666 9.05 -29.93 -4.33
CA GLY A 666 9.45 -28.53 -4.23
C GLY A 666 8.38 -27.64 -3.59
N GLU A 667 7.09 -27.83 -3.95
CA GLU A 667 5.95 -27.15 -3.34
C GLU A 667 5.81 -27.45 -1.85
N GLN A 668 5.95 -28.72 -1.48
CA GLN A 668 5.95 -29.09 -0.07
C GLN A 668 7.07 -28.39 0.70
N MET A 669 8.29 -28.37 0.14
CA MET A 669 9.43 -27.68 0.75
C MET A 669 9.18 -26.16 0.84
N PHE A 670 8.60 -25.55 -0.19
CA PHE A 670 8.21 -24.13 -0.14
C PHE A 670 7.25 -23.85 1.00
N THR A 671 6.24 -24.69 1.17
CA THR A 671 5.24 -24.56 2.24
C THR A 671 5.90 -24.63 3.62
N GLU A 672 6.87 -25.54 3.80
CA GLU A 672 7.56 -25.74 5.07
C GLU A 672 8.61 -24.65 5.38
N LEU A 673 9.30 -24.12 4.36
CA LEU A 673 10.45 -23.24 4.53
C LEU A 673 10.18 -21.77 4.25
N CYS A 674 9.42 -21.49 3.20
CA CYS A 674 9.27 -20.15 2.63
C CYS A 674 7.91 -19.52 2.95
N ALA A 675 6.83 -20.30 2.89
CA ALA A 675 5.47 -19.80 3.04
C ALA A 675 5.17 -19.25 4.46
N VAL A 676 5.98 -19.56 5.45
CA VAL A 676 5.88 -18.93 6.79
C VAL A 676 6.09 -17.41 6.72
N CYS A 677 6.93 -16.95 5.78
CA CYS A 677 7.25 -15.53 5.63
C CYS A 677 6.78 -14.93 4.31
N HIS A 678 6.78 -15.70 3.24
CA HIS A 678 6.49 -15.23 1.89
C HIS A 678 5.14 -15.72 1.38
N GLN A 679 4.44 -14.83 0.72
CA GLN A 679 3.28 -15.17 -0.08
C GLN A 679 3.73 -15.55 -1.49
N MET A 680 3.12 -16.60 -2.08
CA MET A 680 3.23 -16.94 -3.50
C MET A 680 1.90 -17.49 -3.99
N PHE A 681 1.41 -16.99 -5.12
CA PHE A 681 0.11 -17.33 -5.72
C PHE A 681 -1.10 -17.08 -4.79
N GLY A 682 -0.97 -16.15 -3.84
CA GLY A 682 -2.01 -15.79 -2.89
C GLY A 682 -1.99 -16.60 -1.58
N GLU A 683 -1.11 -17.57 -1.44
CA GLU A 683 -0.93 -18.40 -0.24
C GLU A 683 0.39 -18.08 0.47
N GLY A 684 0.38 -18.10 1.80
CA GLY A 684 1.56 -17.86 2.63
C GLY A 684 1.55 -16.57 3.43
N GLY A 685 2.68 -16.29 4.11
CA GLY A 685 2.85 -15.19 5.05
C GLY A 685 3.20 -13.85 4.41
N LEU A 686 3.04 -12.76 5.19
CA LEU A 686 3.26 -11.37 4.76
C LEU A 686 4.48 -10.72 5.45
N ILE A 687 5.37 -11.49 6.06
CA ILE A 687 6.58 -10.98 6.73
C ILE A 687 7.62 -10.56 5.71
N GLY A 688 7.78 -11.37 4.66
CA GLY A 688 8.60 -11.10 3.51
C GLY A 688 7.77 -10.62 2.31
N PRO A 689 8.42 -10.25 1.19
CA PRO A 689 7.74 -9.85 -0.04
C PRO A 689 6.92 -11.01 -0.64
N ASP A 690 5.85 -10.63 -1.36
CA ASP A 690 5.11 -11.56 -2.22
C ASP A 690 6.01 -11.98 -3.40
N LEU A 691 6.24 -13.28 -3.52
CA LEU A 691 7.10 -13.85 -4.56
C LEU A 691 6.38 -14.06 -5.89
N THR A 692 5.05 -13.95 -5.95
CA THR A 692 4.26 -14.24 -7.15
C THR A 692 4.77 -13.49 -8.38
N GLY A 693 5.07 -12.21 -8.23
CA GLY A 693 5.54 -11.33 -9.30
C GLY A 693 7.02 -10.98 -9.25
N SER A 694 7.80 -11.62 -8.38
CA SER A 694 9.25 -11.41 -8.33
C SER A 694 9.94 -12.07 -9.54
N ASN A 695 11.20 -11.64 -9.82
CA ASN A 695 12.00 -12.21 -10.92
C ASN A 695 12.52 -13.63 -10.63
N ARG A 696 11.70 -14.47 -10.02
CA ARG A 696 12.04 -15.81 -9.54
C ARG A 696 12.33 -16.85 -10.64
N THR A 697 12.07 -16.53 -11.90
CA THR A 697 12.44 -17.38 -13.03
C THR A 697 13.90 -17.22 -13.46
N GLU A 698 14.59 -16.19 -12.94
CA GLU A 698 16.02 -15.99 -13.16
C GLU A 698 16.80 -16.61 -12.00
N LEU A 699 17.59 -17.65 -12.31
CA LEU A 699 18.29 -18.45 -11.30
C LEU A 699 19.25 -17.61 -10.46
N ASP A 700 20.03 -16.73 -11.08
CA ASP A 700 21.00 -15.88 -10.39
C ASP A 700 20.33 -14.92 -9.41
N TYR A 701 19.19 -14.32 -9.80
CA TYR A 701 18.37 -13.48 -8.91
C TYR A 701 17.86 -14.28 -7.71
N LEU A 702 17.33 -15.48 -7.96
CA LEU A 702 16.79 -16.34 -6.93
C LEU A 702 17.88 -16.74 -5.93
N LEU A 703 19.01 -17.23 -6.42
CA LEU A 703 20.14 -17.65 -5.60
C LEU A 703 20.73 -16.50 -4.80
N THR A 704 20.88 -15.33 -5.40
CA THR A 704 21.40 -14.14 -4.70
C THR A 704 20.50 -13.79 -3.52
N ASN A 705 19.16 -13.72 -3.71
CA ASN A 705 18.23 -13.37 -2.64
C ASN A 705 18.09 -14.45 -1.56
N ILE A 706 18.26 -15.73 -1.90
CA ILE A 706 18.20 -16.81 -0.91
C ILE A 706 19.51 -16.92 -0.11
N LEU A 707 20.67 -16.78 -0.75
CA LEU A 707 21.97 -17.00 -0.13
C LEU A 707 22.57 -15.75 0.50
N ASP A 708 22.18 -14.56 0.02
CA ASP A 708 22.54 -13.26 0.62
C ASP A 708 21.31 -12.37 0.86
N PRO A 709 20.38 -12.78 1.72
CA PRO A 709 19.10 -12.10 1.91
C PRO A 709 19.23 -10.72 2.55
N SER A 710 20.41 -10.34 2.99
CA SER A 710 20.69 -9.01 3.54
C SER A 710 21.54 -8.13 2.61
N GLY A 711 21.91 -8.63 1.43
CA GLY A 711 22.78 -7.94 0.50
C GLY A 711 22.09 -6.72 -0.13
N ASP A 712 20.80 -6.85 -0.46
CA ASP A 712 19.94 -5.78 -0.97
C ASP A 712 18.57 -5.91 -0.33
N ILE A 713 18.40 -5.28 0.84
CA ILE A 713 17.14 -5.33 1.60
C ILE A 713 16.45 -3.98 1.61
N GLN A 714 15.22 -3.96 1.14
CA GLN A 714 14.38 -2.76 1.26
C GLN A 714 14.08 -2.43 2.72
N ASP A 715 14.08 -1.16 3.08
CA ASP A 715 13.88 -0.67 4.46
C ASP A 715 12.66 -1.26 5.16
N VAL A 716 11.59 -1.51 4.42
CA VAL A 716 10.34 -2.07 4.95
C VAL A 716 10.45 -3.53 5.41
N TYR A 717 11.45 -4.26 4.93
CA TYR A 717 11.74 -5.64 5.32
C TYR A 717 12.94 -5.77 6.26
N GLN A 718 13.53 -4.64 6.65
CA GLN A 718 14.58 -4.64 7.68
C GLN A 718 14.02 -5.13 9.01
N THR A 719 14.83 -5.87 9.72
CA THR A 719 14.46 -6.35 11.06
C THR A 719 14.38 -5.18 12.02
N LEU A 720 13.21 -4.97 12.64
CA LEU A 720 13.04 -4.08 13.77
C LEU A 720 13.08 -4.88 15.07
N MET A 721 13.88 -4.44 16.03
CA MET A 721 13.83 -4.93 17.41
C MET A 721 13.23 -3.87 18.31
N VAL A 722 12.15 -4.22 19.01
CA VAL A 722 11.45 -3.36 19.95
C VAL A 722 11.63 -3.91 21.37
N THR A 723 12.10 -3.09 22.29
CA THR A 723 12.14 -3.43 23.71
C THR A 723 11.08 -2.62 24.44
N THR A 724 10.21 -3.29 25.16
CA THR A 724 9.15 -2.69 25.97
C THR A 724 9.62 -2.34 27.37
N ARG A 725 8.92 -1.43 28.04
CA ARG A 725 9.26 -0.96 29.42
C ARG A 725 9.22 -2.07 30.48
N ASP A 726 8.42 -3.11 30.23
CA ASP A 726 8.38 -4.32 31.06
C ASP A 726 9.51 -5.30 30.75
N GLY A 727 10.42 -4.93 29.84
CA GLY A 727 11.64 -5.66 29.49
C GLY A 727 11.46 -6.79 28.49
N ARG A 728 10.32 -6.88 27.79
CA ARG A 728 10.15 -7.79 26.65
C ARG A 728 10.87 -7.23 25.43
N THR A 729 11.41 -8.13 24.59
CA THR A 729 12.01 -7.76 23.32
C THR A 729 11.34 -8.55 22.21
N TYR A 730 10.87 -7.84 21.19
CA TYR A 730 10.26 -8.37 19.98
C TYR A 730 11.19 -8.14 18.79
N SER A 731 11.21 -9.10 17.85
CA SER A 731 11.93 -8.99 16.59
C SER A 731 10.98 -9.30 15.46
N GLY A 732 10.80 -8.37 14.54
CA GLY A 732 9.84 -8.50 13.44
C GLY A 732 10.02 -7.44 12.36
N THR A 733 9.12 -7.40 11.39
CA THR A 733 8.99 -6.31 10.44
C THR A 733 7.79 -5.44 10.81
N VAL A 734 7.84 -4.14 10.48
CA VAL A 734 6.74 -3.23 10.79
C VAL A 734 5.57 -3.46 9.85
N ALA A 735 4.42 -3.85 10.40
CA ALA A 735 3.15 -3.91 9.66
C ALA A 735 2.50 -2.53 9.57
N THR A 736 2.30 -1.89 10.74
CA THR A 736 1.76 -0.53 10.83
C THR A 736 2.41 0.23 11.97
N LYS A 737 2.44 1.55 11.84
CA LYS A 737 2.90 2.45 12.91
C LYS A 737 1.92 3.61 13.01
N SER A 738 1.38 3.82 14.19
CA SER A 738 0.50 4.93 14.53
C SER A 738 1.08 5.74 15.69
N PRO A 739 0.55 6.92 16.01
CA PRO A 739 0.96 7.66 17.20
C PRO A 739 0.71 6.90 18.51
N ARG A 740 -0.21 5.95 18.54
CA ARG A 740 -0.57 5.17 19.72
C ARG A 740 0.04 3.79 19.78
N SER A 741 0.27 3.14 18.64
CA SER A 741 0.74 1.76 18.59
C SER A 741 1.71 1.51 17.43
N MET A 742 2.50 0.48 17.58
CA MET A 742 3.33 -0.12 16.56
C MET A 742 2.95 -1.58 16.43
N THR A 743 2.58 -2.00 15.22
CA THR A 743 2.26 -3.40 14.90
C THR A 743 3.44 -4.06 14.22
N LEU A 744 3.89 -5.17 14.75
CA LEU A 744 4.98 -5.98 14.22
C LEU A 744 4.45 -7.30 13.67
N ARG A 745 4.94 -7.70 12.52
CA ARG A 745 4.85 -9.07 12.02
C ARG A 745 6.00 -9.87 12.60
N VAL A 746 5.67 -10.84 13.43
CA VAL A 746 6.63 -11.71 14.09
C VAL A 746 6.43 -13.13 13.56
N VAL A 747 7.53 -13.82 13.22
CA VAL A 747 7.47 -15.17 12.64
C VAL A 747 6.69 -16.13 13.54
N GLY A 748 5.71 -16.82 12.96
CA GLY A 748 4.92 -17.84 13.64
C GLY A 748 3.96 -17.28 14.69
N GLN A 749 3.68 -15.98 14.68
CA GLN A 749 2.71 -15.34 15.58
C GLN A 749 1.74 -14.49 14.76
N ASP A 750 0.56 -14.23 15.34
CA ASP A 750 -0.29 -13.14 14.87
C ASP A 750 0.44 -11.80 15.01
N GLU A 751 -0.03 -10.78 14.32
CA GLU A 751 0.55 -9.44 14.42
C GLU A 751 0.59 -8.98 15.90
N VAL A 752 1.78 -8.57 16.34
CA VAL A 752 2.00 -8.09 17.72
C VAL A 752 1.84 -6.60 17.76
N ILE A 753 0.81 -6.11 18.46
CA ILE A 753 0.53 -4.71 18.61
C ILE A 753 1.12 -4.21 19.93
N ILE A 754 1.96 -3.18 19.88
CA ILE A 754 2.66 -2.61 21.04
C ILE A 754 2.24 -1.16 21.16
N ALA A 755 1.71 -0.76 22.32
CA ALA A 755 1.41 0.64 22.56
C ALA A 755 2.70 1.49 22.56
N GLN A 756 2.66 2.67 21.93
CA GLN A 756 3.84 3.57 21.90
C GLN A 756 4.30 3.95 23.33
N SER A 757 3.36 4.07 24.27
CA SER A 757 3.66 4.30 25.68
C SER A 757 4.51 3.20 26.31
N ASP A 758 4.38 1.98 25.81
CA ASP A 758 5.06 0.80 26.37
C ASP A 758 6.42 0.56 25.71
N ILE A 759 6.71 1.22 24.62
CA ILE A 759 8.01 1.12 23.97
C ILE A 759 9.07 1.87 24.80
N GLN A 760 10.11 1.14 25.19
CA GLN A 760 11.29 1.71 25.83
C GLN A 760 12.33 2.16 24.80
N SER A 761 12.58 1.32 23.80
CA SER A 761 13.51 1.58 22.69
C SER A 761 13.19 0.69 21.52
N PHE A 762 13.55 1.15 20.31
CA PHE A 762 13.55 0.32 19.12
C PHE A 762 14.75 0.67 18.23
N ASP A 763 15.25 -0.34 17.51
CA ASP A 763 16.39 -0.18 16.59
C ASP A 763 16.13 -0.97 15.31
N TYR A 764 16.38 -0.36 14.16
CA TYR A 764 16.41 -1.03 12.87
C TYR A 764 17.77 -1.67 12.64
N PHE A 765 17.75 -2.92 12.19
CA PHE A 765 18.93 -3.64 11.78
C PHE A 765 18.90 -3.77 10.26
N PRO A 766 19.96 -3.41 9.55
CA PRO A 766 20.06 -3.58 8.10
C PRO A 766 20.31 -5.05 7.75
N LEU A 767 19.51 -5.93 8.31
CA LEU A 767 19.56 -7.38 8.13
C LEU A 767 18.15 -7.90 7.89
N SER A 768 18.03 -8.82 6.96
CA SER A 768 16.79 -9.52 6.66
C SER A 768 16.40 -10.46 7.80
N MET A 769 15.09 -10.65 8.02
CA MET A 769 14.59 -11.74 8.86
C MET A 769 14.82 -13.12 8.20
N MET A 770 14.96 -13.18 6.88
CA MET A 770 15.30 -14.40 6.16
C MET A 770 16.66 -14.91 6.62
N PRO A 771 16.77 -16.18 7.05
CA PRO A 771 18.02 -16.72 7.55
C PRO A 771 19.03 -16.98 6.44
N GLU A 772 20.28 -16.65 6.68
CA GLU A 772 21.40 -17.14 5.85
C GLU A 772 21.62 -18.64 6.07
N GLY A 773 22.03 -19.36 5.02
CA GLY A 773 22.26 -20.81 5.11
C GLY A 773 20.98 -21.65 5.11
N LEU A 774 19.89 -21.11 4.63
CA LEU A 774 18.58 -21.79 4.57
C LEU A 774 18.64 -23.11 3.80
N LEU A 775 19.49 -23.21 2.78
CA LEU A 775 19.64 -24.40 1.93
C LEU A 775 20.65 -25.41 2.46
N ASP A 776 21.48 -25.05 3.43
CA ASP A 776 22.60 -25.92 3.91
C ASP A 776 22.19 -27.31 4.45
N PRO A 777 21.01 -27.48 5.08
CA PRO A 777 20.58 -28.76 5.62
C PRO A 777 20.11 -29.75 4.55
N TYR A 778 19.88 -29.30 3.32
CA TYR A 778 19.23 -30.06 2.27
C TYR A 778 20.21 -30.63 1.25
N THR A 779 19.83 -31.74 0.62
CA THR A 779 20.57 -32.35 -0.47
C THR A 779 20.45 -31.55 -1.76
N ASP A 780 21.36 -31.74 -2.70
CA ASP A 780 21.34 -31.08 -4.00
C ASP A 780 20.02 -31.33 -4.76
N ASP A 781 19.46 -32.56 -4.66
CA ASP A 781 18.19 -32.92 -5.28
C ASP A 781 17.02 -32.19 -4.64
N GLU A 782 16.98 -32.06 -3.31
CA GLU A 782 15.93 -31.29 -2.60
C GLU A 782 16.01 -29.80 -2.95
N VAL A 783 17.19 -29.23 -2.98
CA VAL A 783 17.39 -27.83 -3.39
C VAL A 783 16.94 -27.63 -4.85
N THR A 784 17.24 -28.60 -5.72
CA THR A 784 16.81 -28.55 -7.13
C THR A 784 15.28 -28.57 -7.25
N ASN A 785 14.61 -29.42 -6.50
CA ASN A 785 13.15 -29.49 -6.46
C ASN A 785 12.51 -28.18 -5.96
N LEU A 786 13.05 -27.62 -4.88
CA LEU A 786 12.57 -26.31 -4.34
C LEU A 786 12.74 -25.20 -5.37
N VAL A 787 13.93 -25.08 -5.98
CA VAL A 787 14.22 -24.03 -6.96
C VAL A 787 13.37 -24.21 -8.21
N ALA A 788 13.18 -25.43 -8.69
CA ALA A 788 12.28 -25.72 -9.81
C ALA A 788 10.84 -25.26 -9.52
N TYR A 789 10.31 -25.51 -8.32
CA TYR A 789 9.00 -25.03 -7.91
C TYR A 789 8.95 -23.50 -7.84
N LEU A 790 9.93 -22.87 -7.22
CA LEU A 790 10.01 -21.40 -7.16
C LEU A 790 10.03 -20.75 -8.55
N MET A 791 10.59 -21.41 -9.55
CA MET A 791 10.66 -20.96 -10.94
C MET A 791 9.41 -21.27 -11.76
N THR A 792 8.41 -22.00 -11.22
CA THR A 792 7.18 -22.30 -11.97
C THR A 792 6.39 -21.04 -12.33
N ALA A 793 5.85 -21.01 -13.53
CA ALA A 793 4.84 -20.02 -13.91
C ALA A 793 3.49 -20.36 -13.22
N GLN A 794 2.67 -19.37 -12.94
CA GLN A 794 1.32 -19.61 -12.48
C GLN A 794 0.53 -20.23 -13.64
N GLU A 795 -0.08 -21.42 -13.44
CA GLU A 795 -1.10 -21.90 -14.37
C GLU A 795 -2.31 -20.95 -14.31
N GLU A 796 -2.86 -20.57 -15.46
CA GLU A 796 -4.09 -19.80 -15.58
C GLU A 796 -5.26 -20.58 -14.96
N THR A 797 -5.45 -20.48 -13.68
CA THR A 797 -6.70 -20.89 -13.04
C THR A 797 -7.70 -19.77 -13.24
N SER A 798 -8.77 -20.05 -14.00
CA SER A 798 -9.93 -19.17 -14.11
C SER A 798 -10.35 -18.64 -12.73
N PRO A 799 -10.68 -17.34 -12.60
CA PRO A 799 -11.01 -16.75 -11.32
C PRO A 799 -12.28 -17.39 -10.77
N GLN A 800 -12.15 -18.13 -9.68
CA GLN A 800 -13.28 -18.33 -8.79
C GLN A 800 -13.43 -17.04 -7.98
N GLY A 801 -14.41 -16.21 -8.41
CA GLY A 801 -14.74 -14.98 -7.74
C GLY A 801 -15.26 -15.18 -6.31
N PRO A 802 -15.10 -14.19 -5.43
CA PRO A 802 -15.93 -14.03 -4.25
C PRO A 802 -17.29 -13.46 -4.61
#